data_61768a1ee30bcd1c79c8155d93fedcc9
#
_entry.id   61768a1ee30bcd1c79c8155d93fedcc9
#
_cell.length_a   1.000
_cell.length_b   1.000
_cell.length_c   1.000
_cell.angle_alpha   90.00
_cell.angle_beta   90.00
_cell.angle_gamma   90.00
#
_symmetry.space_group_name_H-M   'P 1'
#
loop_
_entity.id
_entity.type
_entity.pdbx_description
1 polymer ?
#
loop_
_entity_poly.entity_id
_entity_poly.type
_entity_poly.pdbx_seq_one_letter_code
_entity_poly.pdbx_strand_id
1 'polypeptide(L)'
;MSQIIAGIYEIQRQIGSGGGGIVYLGRHLRLEKQVVLKADRRTLDTRPEVLRREVDMLKGLSHRYIPQVYDFVQEDGVVYTVMDFIEGESFDKLLGRGLLPSQPQIIKWACQLLEALSYLHSRPPYGILHGDIKPANIMLRPDGDICLIDYNIALALGENGAVKAGFSRGYASPEHYGADENNQSRNPAVRISNRKTPQVSMTETIKAAETTQTLGKKVPETECAAGHFSSSGVSSKNGGYAVMLDVRSDIYSLGATLYHLLSGHRPAQNAKDVTPLGADVCSPEVAAIIRKAMEPAPDMRFQSAEEMLNAFLQLHRSDRRVIRHRRRMAVSAVLLTMVFLIGGICCFTGLKQMEQRQAALTLAEYSADSLSAGNVTDAVNKALQAIPSGRSIFEAPVTAQAQRALTDALGVYDLSDGFKALKTIDLPSAPLKIAISPQGSCLAAVYAYEVVLFDLDNQKRLVTLPIQKSALADVLFLNENEILYAGVDGVTDFDLETLSVRWTGEVAATLAVSGNRAIAAAVNTDRDCAVLYRVSDGCIIGEKDFKGRYLPAAANNIFADPGGVVFSLNEDGSMLAASFSDGGLTLFNLENPEEDLIIYEESDYIHFEGGFFGQYFAFAADKSGESIFGLVDIAESVYMNGYSSRNNLLLHADEQGIYLSDGNLLVRFDAQTLEETEMAYTENVNITAFSVDNGYVLAATEDNCFSFYDSGANLMSTESCNENCDFVVLAGKYAVVGNRNEPALRLLKLENHSEAQLLSYDARYPHDEARISQNGQTAMLFSYQGFRIYNMDGELLAEAELPDKEQIYDQQFIKNTDGSWLEVTWYDGAKRCYSAADGSLLSEEAGEAPSKDLYEEFYTQQYRIASSLHGAPEVYDLESGRLVAVLEEDAYLTYVTQVENYIITEYISAAGERYGLLLNDNFEVLAYLPGLCDVKEGMLVFDYESGNLRQCRLYSLGELLALGETLK
;
A
#
# COMPACT_ATOMS: atom_id res chain seq x y z
N MET A 1 20.47 95.81 -15.17
CA MET A 1 19.72 95.27 -16.25
C MET A 1 20.28 93.89 -16.54
N SER A 2 19.47 92.81 -16.52
CA SER A 2 19.90 91.46 -16.88
C SER A 2 20.33 91.51 -18.35
N GLN A 3 21.49 91.01 -18.65
CA GLN A 3 21.94 90.89 -20.08
C GLN A 3 21.20 89.73 -20.71
N ILE A 4 20.52 90.09 -21.87
CA ILE A 4 19.80 89.04 -22.63
C ILE A 4 20.60 88.75 -23.91
N ILE A 5 20.97 87.51 -24.12
CA ILE A 5 21.75 87.03 -25.27
C ILE A 5 20.74 86.46 -26.32
N ALA A 6 20.91 86.87 -27.59
CA ALA A 6 20.07 86.56 -28.73
C ALA A 6 18.55 86.77 -28.53
N GLY A 7 18.15 87.59 -27.58
CA GLY A 7 16.74 87.83 -27.26
C GLY A 7 16.02 86.67 -26.59
N ILE A 8 16.73 85.65 -26.25
CA ILE A 8 16.13 84.35 -25.75
C ILE A 8 16.74 83.88 -24.44
N TYR A 9 18.00 84.17 -24.17
CA TYR A 9 18.74 83.69 -23.00
C TYR A 9 19.11 84.85 -22.04
N GLU A 10 18.45 84.89 -20.89
CA GLU A 10 18.78 85.88 -19.83
C GLU A 10 19.90 85.32 -18.96
N ILE A 11 21.02 86.11 -18.85
CA ILE A 11 22.11 85.76 -17.91
C ILE A 11 21.70 86.17 -16.49
N GLN A 12 21.68 85.17 -15.61
CA GLN A 12 21.32 85.40 -14.20
C GLN A 12 22.58 85.67 -13.33
N ARG A 13 23.60 84.87 -13.45
CA ARG A 13 24.85 84.97 -12.72
C ARG A 13 26.00 84.23 -13.33
N GLN A 14 27.20 84.61 -13.06
CA GLN A 14 28.37 83.83 -13.40
C GLN A 14 28.52 82.62 -12.41
N ILE A 15 28.76 81.49 -12.90
CA ILE A 15 28.95 80.26 -12.12
C ILE A 15 30.35 79.63 -12.22
N GLY A 16 31.12 80.04 -13.20
CA GLY A 16 32.51 79.60 -13.37
C GLY A 16 33.32 80.59 -14.28
N SER A 17 34.63 80.58 -14.14
CA SER A 17 35.56 81.20 -15.07
C SER A 17 36.85 80.38 -15.11
N GLY A 18 37.43 80.16 -16.29
CA GLY A 18 38.65 79.36 -16.46
C GLY A 18 39.31 79.53 -17.81
N GLY A 19 40.32 78.83 -18.12
CA GLY A 19 41.09 78.91 -19.38
C GLY A 19 40.25 78.74 -20.68
N GLY A 20 39.08 78.12 -20.59
CA GLY A 20 38.16 77.92 -21.68
C GLY A 20 37.03 78.94 -21.82
N GLY A 21 36.98 79.90 -20.96
CA GLY A 21 35.94 81.01 -21.04
C GLY A 21 35.22 81.25 -19.73
N ILE A 22 34.14 82.00 -19.79
CA ILE A 22 33.26 82.32 -18.66
C ILE A 22 31.97 81.49 -18.80
N VAL A 23 31.54 80.91 -17.70
CA VAL A 23 30.33 80.12 -17.65
C VAL A 23 29.26 80.80 -16.81
N TYR A 24 28.13 81.10 -17.40
CA TYR A 24 27.00 81.76 -16.79
C TYR A 24 25.80 80.75 -16.60
N LEU A 25 25.12 80.90 -15.48
CA LEU A 25 23.78 80.42 -15.30
C LEU A 25 22.81 81.33 -15.97
N GLY A 26 21.97 80.85 -16.84
CA GLY A 26 20.97 81.64 -17.51
C GLY A 26 19.59 80.96 -17.50
N ARG A 27 18.62 81.74 -18.01
CA ARG A 27 17.25 81.19 -18.22
C ARG A 27 16.85 81.24 -19.70
N HIS A 28 16.38 80.20 -20.23
CA HIS A 28 15.76 80.21 -21.54
C HIS A 28 14.36 80.84 -21.45
N LEU A 29 14.15 82.04 -21.94
CA LEU A 29 12.93 82.82 -21.72
C LEU A 29 11.63 82.17 -22.32
N ARG A 30 11.75 81.49 -23.40
CA ARG A 30 10.57 80.77 -24.02
C ARG A 30 10.25 79.38 -23.43
N LEU A 31 11.27 78.65 -22.97
CA LEU A 31 11.10 77.36 -22.40
C LEU A 31 11.04 77.35 -20.85
N GLU A 32 11.26 78.50 -20.26
CA GLU A 32 11.33 78.74 -18.85
C GLU A 32 12.28 77.78 -18.08
N LYS A 33 13.33 77.36 -18.79
CA LYS A 33 14.27 76.36 -18.28
C LYS A 33 15.60 77.02 -17.94
N GLN A 34 16.25 76.62 -16.83
CA GLN A 34 17.62 76.98 -16.55
C GLN A 34 18.57 76.35 -17.58
N VAL A 35 19.54 77.14 -18.03
CA VAL A 35 20.55 76.75 -18.99
C VAL A 35 21.93 77.27 -18.54
N VAL A 36 22.97 76.69 -19.04
CA VAL A 36 24.34 77.12 -18.94
C VAL A 36 24.72 77.81 -20.26
N LEU A 37 25.27 79.06 -20.18
CA LEU A 37 25.86 79.72 -21.30
C LEU A 37 27.39 79.78 -21.04
N LYS A 38 28.16 79.11 -21.90
CA LYS A 38 29.62 79.07 -21.89
C LYS A 38 30.10 80.05 -22.94
N ALA A 39 30.67 81.24 -22.51
CA ALA A 39 31.25 82.28 -23.32
C ALA A 39 32.70 81.96 -23.68
N ASP A 40 33.02 81.74 -24.92
CA ASP A 40 34.38 81.44 -25.40
C ASP A 40 35.02 82.77 -25.85
N ARG A 41 36.19 83.12 -25.26
CA ARG A 41 36.97 84.33 -25.57
C ARG A 41 37.88 84.16 -26.78
N ARG A 42 37.90 83.00 -27.44
CA ARG A 42 38.77 82.83 -28.58
C ARG A 42 38.26 83.64 -29.78
N THR A 43 39.09 84.53 -30.33
CA THR A 43 38.84 85.25 -31.60
C THR A 43 38.74 84.14 -32.69
N LEU A 44 37.56 84.03 -33.28
CA LEU A 44 37.32 83.07 -34.33
C LEU A 44 37.84 83.61 -35.66
N ASP A 45 39.07 83.20 -36.09
CA ASP A 45 39.51 83.21 -37.48
C ASP A 45 38.93 82.04 -38.29
N THR A 46 37.86 81.55 -37.90
CA THR A 46 37.23 80.32 -38.47
C THR A 46 36.05 80.64 -39.43
N ARG A 47 36.02 80.08 -40.61
CA ARG A 47 34.94 80.27 -41.57
C ARG A 47 33.59 79.92 -40.95
N PRO A 48 32.51 80.65 -41.19
CA PRO A 48 31.19 80.44 -40.58
C PRO A 48 30.57 79.10 -40.89
N GLU A 49 30.93 78.45 -42.02
CA GLU A 49 30.45 77.15 -42.43
C GLU A 49 30.99 75.95 -41.61
N VAL A 50 32.23 76.14 -41.11
CA VAL A 50 32.89 75.16 -40.25
C VAL A 50 32.20 75.14 -38.90
N LEU A 51 31.97 76.32 -38.34
CA LEU A 51 31.29 76.48 -37.06
C LEU A 51 29.87 75.89 -37.08
N ARG A 52 29.13 76.05 -38.20
CA ARG A 52 27.78 75.45 -38.32
C ARG A 52 27.80 73.95 -38.30
N ARG A 53 28.72 73.30 -38.94
CA ARG A 53 28.84 71.85 -38.93
C ARG A 53 29.14 71.26 -37.52
N GLU A 54 29.98 71.97 -36.76
CA GLU A 54 30.31 71.67 -35.39
C GLU A 54 29.07 71.75 -34.50
N VAL A 55 28.34 72.84 -34.65
CA VAL A 55 27.09 73.07 -33.92
C VAL A 55 26.07 71.99 -34.21
N ASP A 56 25.89 71.62 -35.49
CA ASP A 56 24.93 70.58 -35.86
C ASP A 56 25.32 69.16 -35.32
N MET A 57 26.59 68.83 -35.25
CA MET A 57 27.05 67.61 -34.65
C MET A 57 26.78 67.54 -33.14
N LEU A 58 26.97 68.66 -32.44
CA LEU A 58 26.78 68.69 -30.98
C LEU A 58 25.30 68.81 -30.57
N LYS A 59 24.47 69.48 -31.34
CA LYS A 59 23.01 69.54 -31.15
C LYS A 59 22.34 68.14 -31.25
N GLY A 60 22.94 67.24 -32.04
CA GLY A 60 22.46 65.86 -32.20
C GLY A 60 22.84 64.92 -31.06
N LEU A 61 23.61 65.35 -30.05
CA LEU A 61 23.98 64.53 -28.91
C LEU A 61 22.82 64.42 -27.92
N SER A 62 22.36 63.21 -27.64
CA SER A 62 21.37 62.95 -26.59
C SER A 62 21.75 61.65 -25.88
N HIS A 63 22.19 61.79 -24.63
CA HIS A 63 22.60 60.68 -23.78
C HIS A 63 22.41 61.02 -22.29
N ARG A 64 22.01 60.05 -21.46
CA ARG A 64 21.65 60.22 -20.08
C ARG A 64 22.76 60.87 -19.22
N TYR A 65 24.01 60.60 -19.55
CA TYR A 65 25.18 61.06 -18.79
C TYR A 65 25.97 62.15 -19.50
N ILE A 66 25.38 62.85 -20.48
CA ILE A 66 25.98 63.98 -21.20
C ILE A 66 24.94 65.12 -21.29
N PRO A 67 25.32 66.40 -21.05
CA PRO A 67 24.36 67.52 -21.18
C PRO A 67 23.93 67.72 -22.65
N GLN A 68 22.67 68.02 -22.84
CA GLN A 68 22.13 68.35 -24.13
C GLN A 68 22.63 69.78 -24.53
N VAL A 69 23.17 69.92 -25.73
CA VAL A 69 23.49 71.25 -26.31
C VAL A 69 22.29 71.77 -27.06
N TYR A 70 21.80 72.94 -26.70
CA TYR A 70 20.62 73.55 -27.33
C TYR A 70 20.95 74.48 -28.46
N ASP A 71 21.97 75.28 -28.24
CA ASP A 71 22.27 76.40 -29.22
C ASP A 71 23.70 76.80 -29.12
N PHE A 72 24.13 77.53 -30.22
CA PHE A 72 25.35 78.33 -30.31
C PHE A 72 24.97 79.70 -30.79
N VAL A 73 25.26 80.73 -30.02
CA VAL A 73 24.89 82.08 -30.28
C VAL A 73 26.10 82.95 -30.31
N GLN A 74 26.23 83.80 -31.33
CA GLN A 74 27.29 84.84 -31.41
C GLN A 74 26.70 86.25 -31.14
N GLU A 75 27.18 86.88 -30.16
CA GLU A 75 26.77 88.23 -29.83
C GLU A 75 28.00 89.03 -29.32
N ASP A 76 28.18 90.31 -29.75
CA ASP A 76 29.28 91.17 -29.45
C ASP A 76 30.68 90.50 -29.64
N GLY A 77 30.86 89.70 -30.65
CA GLY A 77 32.13 88.97 -30.93
C GLY A 77 32.46 87.83 -29.97
N VAL A 78 31.52 87.45 -29.09
CA VAL A 78 31.65 86.35 -28.16
C VAL A 78 30.71 85.25 -28.65
N VAL A 79 31.18 83.97 -28.69
CA VAL A 79 30.37 82.79 -28.97
C VAL A 79 29.94 82.20 -27.65
N TYR A 80 28.63 82.02 -27.53
CA TYR A 80 28.01 81.31 -26.40
C TYR A 80 27.50 79.95 -26.81
N THR A 81 27.99 78.96 -26.11
CA THR A 81 27.41 77.57 -26.15
C THR A 81 26.33 77.43 -25.09
N VAL A 82 25.12 77.11 -25.51
CA VAL A 82 23.97 76.98 -24.59
C VAL A 82 23.66 75.51 -24.39
N MET A 83 23.66 75.09 -23.15
CA MET A 83 23.44 73.65 -22.80
C MET A 83 22.66 73.48 -21.50
N ASP A 84 22.31 72.19 -21.18
CA ASP A 84 21.65 71.84 -19.93
C ASP A 84 22.37 72.38 -18.68
N PHE A 85 21.63 72.95 -17.79
CA PHE A 85 22.12 73.13 -16.42
C PHE A 85 22.02 71.77 -15.68
N ILE A 86 23.18 71.27 -15.22
CA ILE A 86 23.25 70.04 -14.44
C ILE A 86 23.27 70.35 -12.97
N GLU A 87 22.21 70.04 -12.28
CA GLU A 87 22.15 70.18 -10.81
C GLU A 87 23.10 69.19 -10.14
N GLY A 88 23.81 69.67 -9.08
CA GLY A 88 24.72 68.82 -8.33
C GLY A 88 26.09 69.51 -8.12
N GLU A 89 27.10 68.71 -7.83
CA GLU A 89 28.46 69.18 -7.60
C GLU A 89 29.49 68.36 -8.42
N SER A 90 30.58 69.02 -8.75
CA SER A 90 31.69 68.34 -9.44
C SER A 90 32.47 67.40 -8.47
N PHE A 91 33.05 66.34 -9.02
CA PHE A 91 33.91 65.43 -8.25
C PHE A 91 35.14 66.13 -7.69
N ASP A 92 35.60 67.24 -8.28
CA ASP A 92 36.69 68.10 -7.74
C ASP A 92 36.31 68.75 -6.40
N LYS A 93 35.10 69.26 -6.29
CA LYS A 93 34.55 69.75 -5.03
C LYS A 93 34.39 68.67 -3.98
N LEU A 94 33.94 67.44 -4.43
CA LEU A 94 33.84 66.32 -3.54
C LEU A 94 35.19 65.91 -2.96
N LEU A 95 36.20 65.77 -3.79
CA LEU A 95 37.58 65.49 -3.40
C LEU A 95 38.16 66.56 -2.52
N GLY A 96 37.87 67.88 -2.84
CA GLY A 96 38.31 68.98 -2.04
C GLY A 96 37.81 68.99 -0.61
N ARG A 97 36.72 68.26 -0.32
CA ARG A 97 36.22 68.06 1.05
C ARG A 97 36.77 66.77 1.72
N GLY A 98 37.68 66.08 1.07
CA GLY A 98 38.30 64.88 1.61
C GLY A 98 37.33 63.66 1.61
N LEU A 99 36.21 63.71 0.89
CA LEU A 99 35.23 62.63 0.78
C LEU A 99 35.65 61.65 -0.33
N LEU A 100 36.08 60.44 0.06
CA LEU A 100 36.43 59.43 -0.90
C LEU A 100 35.20 58.52 -1.08
N PRO A 101 34.76 58.26 -2.34
CA PRO A 101 33.67 57.38 -2.64
C PRO A 101 34.03 55.93 -2.37
N SER A 102 33.03 55.13 -2.03
CA SER A 102 33.24 53.69 -1.89
C SER A 102 33.49 53.00 -3.25
N GLN A 103 34.23 51.90 -3.24
CA GLN A 103 34.48 51.12 -4.47
C GLN A 103 33.23 50.84 -5.29
N PRO A 104 32.10 50.39 -4.71
CA PRO A 104 30.86 50.14 -5.49
C PRO A 104 30.33 51.41 -6.19
N GLN A 105 30.44 52.60 -5.53
CA GLN A 105 30.05 53.86 -6.15
C GLN A 105 30.98 54.21 -7.33
N ILE A 106 32.28 54.01 -7.16
CA ILE A 106 33.26 54.24 -8.23
C ILE A 106 33.01 53.30 -9.41
N ILE A 107 32.73 52.05 -9.16
CA ILE A 107 32.38 51.08 -10.22
C ILE A 107 31.12 51.55 -10.97
N LYS A 108 30.07 51.97 -10.23
CA LYS A 108 28.84 52.52 -10.83
C LYS A 108 29.16 53.68 -11.74
N TRP A 109 29.91 54.68 -11.24
CA TRP A 109 30.25 55.89 -11.99
C TRP A 109 31.21 55.60 -13.14
N ALA A 110 32.15 54.67 -12.99
CA ALA A 110 33.02 54.23 -14.09
C ALA A 110 32.18 53.62 -15.24
N CYS A 111 31.19 52.80 -14.95
CA CYS A 111 30.29 52.25 -15.97
C CYS A 111 29.53 53.38 -16.67
N GLN A 112 28.95 54.33 -15.93
CA GLN A 112 28.20 55.43 -16.48
C GLN A 112 29.08 56.36 -17.38
N LEU A 113 30.32 56.63 -16.95
CA LEU A 113 31.30 57.38 -17.73
C LEU A 113 31.70 56.63 -19.02
N LEU A 114 31.91 55.32 -18.92
CA LEU A 114 32.25 54.45 -20.05
C LEU A 114 31.10 54.36 -21.04
N GLU A 115 29.85 54.32 -20.57
CA GLU A 115 28.67 54.39 -21.44
C GLU A 115 28.64 55.75 -22.21
N ALA A 116 28.87 56.85 -21.51
CA ALA A 116 28.95 58.17 -22.11
C ALA A 116 30.08 58.27 -23.14
N LEU A 117 31.27 57.77 -22.81
CA LEU A 117 32.40 57.73 -23.76
C LEU A 117 32.16 56.82 -24.95
N SER A 118 31.59 55.62 -24.71
CA SER A 118 31.24 54.70 -25.82
C SER A 118 30.25 55.37 -26.77
N TYR A 119 29.26 56.10 -26.25
CA TYR A 119 28.32 56.86 -27.02
C TYR A 119 29.03 57.99 -27.83
N LEU A 120 29.92 58.75 -27.23
CA LEU A 120 30.67 59.82 -27.92
C LEU A 120 31.59 59.23 -29.01
N HIS A 121 32.38 58.21 -28.69
CA HIS A 121 33.33 57.60 -29.59
C HIS A 121 32.66 56.89 -30.78
N SER A 122 31.39 56.52 -30.69
CA SER A 122 30.61 55.90 -31.77
C SER A 122 29.92 56.89 -32.71
N ARG A 123 29.98 58.21 -32.45
CA ARG A 123 29.28 59.16 -33.27
C ARG A 123 29.89 59.31 -34.67
N PRO A 124 29.09 59.30 -35.77
CA PRO A 124 29.57 59.53 -37.10
C PRO A 124 29.98 61.01 -37.32
N PRO A 125 30.89 61.34 -38.25
CA PRO A 125 31.60 60.36 -39.09
C PRO A 125 32.89 59.78 -38.49
N TYR A 126 33.45 60.37 -37.44
CA TYR A 126 34.81 60.03 -36.94
C TYR A 126 34.88 59.71 -35.45
N GLY A 127 33.78 59.78 -34.73
CA GLY A 127 33.72 59.80 -33.26
C GLY A 127 34.04 61.16 -32.67
N ILE A 128 33.64 61.33 -31.39
CA ILE A 128 33.91 62.57 -30.64
C ILE A 128 34.82 62.19 -29.47
N LEU A 129 36.00 62.77 -29.39
CA LEU A 129 36.88 62.67 -28.22
C LEU A 129 36.50 63.74 -27.20
N HIS A 130 36.46 63.38 -25.90
CA HIS A 130 36.21 64.32 -24.83
C HIS A 130 37.46 65.21 -24.58
N GLY A 131 38.61 64.57 -24.50
CA GLY A 131 39.93 65.21 -24.46
C GLY A 131 40.34 65.88 -23.14
N ASP A 132 39.43 66.08 -22.19
CA ASP A 132 39.74 66.68 -20.90
C ASP A 132 38.94 66.05 -19.72
N ILE A 133 39.00 64.72 -19.64
CA ILE A 133 38.32 63.96 -18.54
C ILE A 133 39.07 64.12 -17.26
N LYS A 134 38.43 64.75 -16.29
CA LYS A 134 38.95 65.00 -14.94
C LYS A 134 37.86 65.25 -13.92
N PRO A 135 38.11 65.14 -12.61
CA PRO A 135 37.08 65.35 -11.57
C PRO A 135 36.28 66.64 -11.69
N ALA A 136 36.88 67.77 -12.14
CA ALA A 136 36.17 69.04 -12.33
C ALA A 136 35.08 69.00 -13.44
N ASN A 137 35.23 68.11 -14.43
CA ASN A 137 34.35 67.98 -15.58
C ASN A 137 33.32 66.82 -15.43
N ILE A 138 33.18 66.28 -14.24
CA ILE A 138 32.19 65.26 -13.92
C ILE A 138 31.31 65.80 -12.77
N MET A 139 30.01 65.94 -13.07
CA MET A 139 29.01 66.37 -12.09
C MET A 139 28.35 65.21 -11.48
N LEU A 140 28.25 65.12 -10.14
CA LEU A 140 27.42 64.18 -9.38
C LEU A 140 26.05 64.82 -9.18
N ARG A 141 25.03 64.22 -9.71
CA ARG A 141 23.62 64.61 -9.57
C ARG A 141 23.06 64.23 -8.20
N PRO A 142 21.96 64.82 -7.76
CA PRO A 142 21.28 64.47 -6.50
C PRO A 142 20.77 63.02 -6.50
N ASP A 143 20.44 62.41 -7.66
CA ASP A 143 20.03 61.04 -7.82
C ASP A 143 21.19 60.01 -7.69
N GLY A 144 22.42 60.49 -7.53
CA GLY A 144 23.63 59.67 -7.43
C GLY A 144 24.17 59.19 -8.77
N ASP A 145 23.63 59.65 -9.90
CA ASP A 145 24.18 59.43 -11.22
C ASP A 145 25.11 60.56 -11.63
N ILE A 146 26.02 60.29 -12.56
CA ILE A 146 26.97 61.32 -13.04
C ILE A 146 26.48 61.96 -14.32
N CYS A 147 27.08 63.15 -14.62
CA CYS A 147 27.01 63.76 -15.91
C CYS A 147 28.41 64.27 -16.31
N LEU A 148 28.89 63.82 -17.44
CA LEU A 148 30.17 64.26 -18.02
C LEU A 148 29.98 65.56 -18.78
N ILE A 149 30.55 66.61 -18.24
CA ILE A 149 30.40 67.97 -18.81
C ILE A 149 31.66 68.45 -19.49
N ASP A 150 31.56 69.49 -20.27
CA ASP A 150 32.67 70.23 -20.82
C ASP A 150 33.63 69.49 -21.76
N TYR A 151 33.05 68.77 -22.74
CA TYR A 151 33.86 68.16 -23.82
C TYR A 151 34.48 69.15 -24.72
N ASN A 152 35.73 68.96 -25.13
CA ASN A 152 36.49 69.91 -25.91
C ASN A 152 36.06 69.87 -27.35
N ILE A 153 35.31 70.89 -27.79
CA ILE A 153 34.73 71.04 -29.12
C ILE A 153 35.80 71.04 -30.21
N ALA A 154 37.03 71.55 -29.90
CA ALA A 154 38.09 71.60 -30.88
C ALA A 154 38.63 70.21 -31.34
N LEU A 155 38.33 69.11 -30.59
CA LEU A 155 38.73 67.77 -30.95
C LEU A 155 37.68 67.01 -31.81
N ALA A 156 36.50 67.58 -32.04
CA ALA A 156 35.49 67.01 -32.95
C ALA A 156 35.83 67.22 -34.44
N LEU A 157 36.86 67.92 -34.75
CA LEU A 157 37.18 68.43 -36.11
C LEU A 157 38.36 67.67 -36.72
N GLY A 158 38.08 66.62 -37.40
CA GLY A 158 39.01 65.70 -38.01
C GLY A 158 39.55 65.99 -39.39
N GLU A 159 39.48 67.22 -39.93
CA GLU A 159 40.10 67.54 -41.23
C GLU A 159 41.22 68.58 -41.10
N ASN A 160 42.45 68.12 -41.22
CA ASN A 160 43.70 68.89 -41.54
C ASN A 160 44.07 70.00 -40.66
N GLY A 161 43.70 70.09 -39.43
CA GLY A 161 44.11 71.16 -38.50
C GLY A 161 44.86 70.66 -37.28
N ALA A 162 46.11 71.13 -37.12
CA ALA A 162 46.80 71.01 -35.84
C ALA A 162 46.13 71.95 -34.84
N VAL A 163 45.35 71.42 -33.93
CA VAL A 163 44.65 72.12 -32.89
C VAL A 163 45.49 72.16 -31.61
N LYS A 164 45.66 73.24 -30.99
CA LYS A 164 46.21 73.40 -29.62
C LYS A 164 45.16 72.89 -28.64
N ALA A 165 45.25 71.66 -28.29
CA ALA A 165 44.39 71.15 -27.18
C ALA A 165 45.02 71.58 -25.85
N GLY A 166 44.26 72.35 -25.08
CA GLY A 166 44.57 72.54 -23.66
C GLY A 166 44.36 71.17 -22.93
N PHE A 167 45.33 70.78 -22.11
CA PHE A 167 45.24 69.56 -21.35
C PHE A 167 45.48 69.82 -19.85
N SER A 168 44.90 68.90 -19.02
CA SER A 168 45.03 69.00 -17.55
C SER A 168 46.14 68.07 -17.04
N ARG A 169 47.17 68.71 -16.43
CA ARG A 169 48.33 67.96 -15.89
C ARG A 169 47.88 66.85 -14.92
N GLY A 170 48.48 65.69 -15.07
CA GLY A 170 48.19 64.48 -14.26
C GLY A 170 46.96 63.65 -14.68
N TYR A 171 46.07 64.16 -15.54
CA TYR A 171 44.98 63.41 -16.16
C TYR A 171 45.18 63.13 -17.64
N ALA A 172 45.94 64.04 -18.32
CA ALA A 172 46.24 63.82 -19.72
C ALA A 172 47.10 62.64 -19.95
N SER A 173 46.83 61.85 -21.01
CA SER A 173 47.65 60.75 -21.42
C SER A 173 49.07 61.15 -21.85
N PRO A 174 50.06 60.21 -21.79
CA PRO A 174 51.42 60.56 -22.19
C PRO A 174 51.57 61.23 -23.57
N GLU A 175 50.72 60.93 -24.50
CA GLU A 175 50.69 61.47 -25.87
C GLU A 175 50.46 62.96 -25.88
N HIS A 176 49.79 63.51 -24.86
CA HIS A 176 49.54 64.96 -24.78
C HIS A 176 50.81 65.75 -24.50
N TYR A 177 51.85 65.11 -23.90
CA TYR A 177 53.07 65.80 -23.49
C TYR A 177 54.14 65.82 -24.61
N GLY A 178 53.98 65.04 -25.66
CA GLY A 178 54.96 64.94 -26.74
C GLY A 178 56.21 64.08 -26.40
N ALA A 179 57.00 63.75 -27.40
CA ALA A 179 58.16 62.85 -27.25
C ALA A 179 59.46 63.54 -26.73
N ASP A 180 59.44 64.88 -26.30
CA ASP A 180 60.67 65.59 -25.95
C ASP A 180 60.67 65.97 -24.46
N GLU A 181 61.51 65.31 -23.72
CA GLU A 181 61.84 65.64 -22.31
C GLU A 181 62.72 66.90 -22.13
N ASN A 182 63.14 67.56 -23.26
CA ASN A 182 64.15 68.67 -23.23
C ASN A 182 63.67 70.04 -23.79
N ASN A 183 62.34 70.24 -24.04
CA ASN A 183 61.95 71.59 -24.50
C ASN A 183 60.75 72.19 -23.81
N GLN A 184 60.95 73.02 -22.77
CA GLN A 184 59.93 73.60 -21.93
C GLN A 184 59.06 74.70 -22.59
N SER A 185 59.02 74.85 -23.90
CA SER A 185 58.40 76.09 -24.49
C SER A 185 57.74 75.92 -25.86
N ARG A 186 57.16 74.68 -26.28
CA ARG A 186 56.30 74.68 -27.44
C ARG A 186 55.20 73.64 -27.30
N ASN A 187 53.92 74.04 -27.37
CA ASN A 187 52.76 73.19 -27.44
C ASN A 187 52.78 72.44 -28.82
N PRO A 188 52.74 71.11 -28.82
CA PRO A 188 52.77 70.38 -30.06
C PRO A 188 51.36 70.41 -30.70
N ALA A 189 51.41 70.42 -32.09
CA ALA A 189 50.21 70.31 -32.89
C ALA A 189 49.69 68.84 -32.85
N VAL A 190 48.43 68.63 -32.50
CA VAL A 190 47.79 67.27 -32.36
C VAL A 190 47.07 66.88 -33.66
N ARG A 191 47.38 65.74 -34.21
CA ARG A 191 46.61 65.15 -35.31
C ARG A 191 45.76 63.96 -34.84
N ILE A 192 44.51 63.85 -35.28
CA ILE A 192 43.58 62.80 -34.96
C ILE A 192 43.73 61.67 -35.99
N SER A 193 43.89 60.42 -35.52
CA SER A 193 44.01 59.25 -36.38
C SER A 193 42.64 58.65 -36.64
N ASN A 194 42.26 58.51 -37.88
CA ASN A 194 41.05 57.79 -38.33
C ASN A 194 41.29 56.29 -38.46
N ARG A 195 41.27 55.55 -37.39
CA ARG A 195 41.15 54.09 -37.51
C ARG A 195 39.66 53.72 -37.49
N LYS A 196 39.18 53.19 -38.65
CA LYS A 196 37.83 52.54 -38.72
C LYS A 196 37.77 51.38 -37.77
N THR A 197 36.85 51.41 -36.88
CA THR A 197 36.43 50.24 -36.10
C THR A 197 35.79 49.24 -37.06
N PRO A 198 36.06 47.90 -36.96
CA PRO A 198 35.35 46.93 -37.75
C PRO A 198 33.89 46.89 -37.30
N GLN A 199 32.97 47.16 -38.18
CA GLN A 199 31.55 46.86 -37.98
C GLN A 199 31.38 45.37 -37.94
N VAL A 200 31.06 44.78 -36.77
CA VAL A 200 30.53 43.44 -36.66
C VAL A 200 29.04 43.52 -36.93
N SER A 201 28.64 42.97 -38.04
CA SER A 201 27.25 42.78 -38.46
C SER A 201 26.53 41.88 -37.48
N MET A 202 25.50 42.38 -36.79
CA MET A 202 24.52 41.58 -36.09
C MET A 202 23.51 41.01 -37.10
N THR A 203 23.83 39.85 -37.64
CA THR A 203 22.83 38.94 -38.20
C THR A 203 23.47 37.56 -38.29
N GLU A 204 22.89 36.60 -37.58
CA GLU A 204 23.15 35.15 -37.46
C GLU A 204 23.69 34.72 -36.14
N THR A 205 22.76 34.39 -35.23
CA THR A 205 22.85 33.25 -34.32
C THR A 205 21.51 33.08 -33.61
N ILE A 206 20.52 32.58 -34.30
CA ILE A 206 19.45 31.79 -33.70
C ILE A 206 19.35 30.54 -34.57
N LYS A 207 20.02 29.48 -34.18
CA LYS A 207 19.71 28.07 -34.39
C LYS A 207 20.95 27.22 -34.02
N ALA A 208 20.85 26.58 -32.92
CA ALA A 208 21.38 25.25 -32.63
C ALA A 208 21.63 25.08 -31.15
N ALA A 209 20.60 24.74 -30.46
CA ALA A 209 20.68 23.97 -29.22
C ALA A 209 19.92 22.67 -29.50
N GLU A 210 20.64 21.64 -29.80
CA GLU A 210 20.31 20.25 -29.61
C GLU A 210 21.40 19.41 -30.26
N THR A 211 22.13 18.74 -29.47
CA THR A 211 22.43 17.31 -29.54
C THR A 211 23.71 16.98 -28.78
N THR A 212 23.47 16.11 -27.87
CA THR A 212 24.31 15.29 -26.98
C THR A 212 25.52 14.62 -27.62
N GLN A 213 26.43 14.34 -26.72
CA GLN A 213 27.28 13.14 -26.57
C GLN A 213 28.72 13.12 -27.06
N THR A 214 29.53 13.01 -26.01
CA THR A 214 30.62 12.06 -25.81
C THR A 214 31.87 12.07 -26.67
N LEU A 215 32.87 11.95 -25.91
CA LEU A 215 34.17 11.29 -26.09
C LEU A 215 35.40 12.19 -26.15
N GLY A 216 36.20 11.96 -25.12
CA GLY A 216 37.49 12.54 -24.95
C GLY A 216 38.52 12.02 -25.94
N LYS A 217 39.53 12.81 -26.08
CA LYS A 217 40.92 12.32 -26.18
C LYS A 217 41.95 13.47 -26.11
N LYS A 218 43.03 13.12 -25.42
CA LYS A 218 44.27 13.83 -25.19
C LYS A 218 44.96 14.49 -26.43
N VAL A 219 45.50 15.70 -26.15
CA VAL A 219 46.86 16.22 -26.39
C VAL A 219 47.52 15.96 -27.79
N PRO A 220 48.33 16.83 -28.38
CA PRO A 220 49.51 17.42 -27.77
C PRO A 220 49.81 18.91 -28.07
N GLU A 221 50.72 19.47 -27.23
CA GLU A 221 51.46 20.67 -27.45
C GLU A 221 52.25 20.65 -28.75
N THR A 222 52.28 21.80 -29.44
CA THR A 222 53.34 22.12 -30.37
C THR A 222 53.63 23.60 -30.33
N GLU A 223 54.88 23.91 -30.02
CA GLU A 223 55.51 25.19 -30.15
C GLU A 223 55.35 25.82 -31.54
N CYS A 224 55.18 27.11 -31.64
CA CYS A 224 55.60 27.86 -32.80
C CYS A 224 56.05 29.27 -32.41
N ALA A 225 57.28 29.42 -32.39
CA ALA A 225 58.15 30.38 -33.05
C ALA A 225 57.77 31.88 -33.10
N ALA A 226 58.60 32.64 -32.42
CA ALA A 226 58.68 34.08 -32.52
C ALA A 226 59.09 34.53 -33.92
N GLY A 227 58.20 35.32 -34.56
CA GLY A 227 58.52 36.00 -35.78
C GLY A 227 58.75 37.50 -35.51
N HIS A 228 59.99 37.90 -35.53
CA HIS A 228 60.40 39.27 -35.59
C HIS A 228 59.86 39.94 -36.87
N PHE A 229 59.09 40.99 -36.78
CA PHE A 229 58.91 41.95 -37.85
C PHE A 229 59.60 43.27 -37.47
N SER A 230 60.60 43.59 -38.20
CA SER A 230 61.38 44.79 -38.19
C SER A 230 60.51 45.95 -38.69
N SER A 231 60.44 47.01 -37.93
CA SER A 231 59.93 48.30 -38.36
C SER A 231 60.91 49.03 -39.22
N SER A 232 60.69 49.08 -40.52
CA SER A 232 61.41 49.99 -41.44
C SER A 232 60.90 51.38 -41.23
N GLY A 233 61.70 52.19 -40.65
CA GLY A 233 61.47 53.63 -40.51
C GLY A 233 61.61 54.34 -41.84
N VAL A 234 60.57 55.16 -42.21
CA VAL A 234 60.67 56.13 -43.23
C VAL A 234 60.91 57.50 -42.54
N SER A 235 62.16 57.97 -42.67
CA SER A 235 62.56 59.27 -42.22
C SER A 235 62.09 60.34 -43.22
N SER A 236 61.17 61.22 -42.87
CA SER A 236 60.82 62.42 -43.55
C SER A 236 61.46 63.58 -42.81
N LYS A 237 62.39 64.22 -43.58
CA LYS A 237 62.98 65.53 -43.15
C LYS A 237 61.93 66.63 -43.19
N ASN A 238 61.33 67.03 -42.04
CA ASN A 238 61.07 68.44 -41.65
C ASN A 238 60.27 68.42 -40.33
N GLY A 239 60.93 68.86 -39.29
CA GLY A 239 60.69 68.99 -37.95
C GLY A 239 59.24 69.33 -37.45
N GLY A 240 58.54 68.40 -37.01
CA GLY A 240 57.34 68.58 -36.22
C GLY A 240 56.67 67.20 -35.99
N TYR A 241 56.92 66.61 -34.81
CA TYR A 241 56.20 65.35 -34.45
C TYR A 241 54.74 65.71 -34.15
N ALA A 242 53.83 65.33 -35.02
CA ALA A 242 52.42 65.39 -34.77
C ALA A 242 52.06 64.29 -33.77
N VAL A 243 51.59 64.61 -32.61
CA VAL A 243 51.03 63.64 -31.67
C VAL A 243 49.62 63.29 -32.14
N MET A 244 49.36 62.00 -32.28
CA MET A 244 48.03 61.47 -32.68
C MET A 244 47.24 61.03 -31.44
N LEU A 245 46.16 61.71 -31.16
CA LEU A 245 45.19 61.37 -30.10
C LEU A 245 44.08 60.50 -30.70
N ASP A 246 43.66 59.54 -29.97
CA ASP A 246 42.52 58.67 -30.31
C ASP A 246 41.68 58.37 -29.05
N VAL A 247 40.66 57.53 -29.17
CA VAL A 247 39.74 57.12 -28.10
C VAL A 247 40.46 56.57 -26.83
N ARG A 248 41.68 56.04 -27.01
CA ARG A 248 42.51 55.48 -25.93
C ARG A 248 43.09 56.58 -25.04
N SER A 249 43.15 57.81 -25.51
CA SER A 249 43.54 58.97 -24.70
C SER A 249 42.48 59.32 -23.65
N ASP A 250 41.18 59.25 -24.02
CA ASP A 250 40.06 59.39 -23.08
C ASP A 250 40.02 58.27 -22.04
N ILE A 251 40.35 57.02 -22.47
CA ILE A 251 40.46 55.87 -21.57
C ILE A 251 41.54 56.08 -20.51
N TYR A 252 42.68 56.60 -20.93
CA TYR A 252 43.75 56.94 -19.95
C TYR A 252 43.27 58.03 -18.95
N SER A 253 42.68 59.11 -19.46
CA SER A 253 42.19 60.24 -18.62
C SER A 253 41.08 59.78 -17.68
N LEU A 254 40.22 58.83 -18.11
CA LEU A 254 39.26 58.21 -17.22
C LEU A 254 39.94 57.36 -16.16
N GLY A 255 40.92 56.52 -16.57
CA GLY A 255 41.72 55.72 -15.60
C GLY A 255 42.40 56.59 -14.56
N ALA A 256 43.00 57.71 -14.98
CA ALA A 256 43.63 58.68 -14.09
C ALA A 256 42.62 59.37 -13.15
N THR A 257 41.43 59.66 -13.62
CA THR A 257 40.30 60.17 -12.84
C THR A 257 39.83 59.19 -11.79
N LEU A 258 39.59 57.93 -12.16
CA LEU A 258 39.20 56.85 -11.24
C LEU A 258 40.31 56.53 -10.23
N TYR A 259 41.58 56.59 -10.65
CA TYR A 259 42.72 56.48 -9.72
C TYR A 259 42.65 57.59 -8.63
N HIS A 260 42.41 58.84 -9.04
CA HIS A 260 42.29 59.95 -8.06
C HIS A 260 41.10 59.76 -7.13
N LEU A 261 39.96 59.37 -7.63
CA LEU A 261 38.76 59.09 -6.82
C LEU A 261 38.98 57.98 -5.80
N LEU A 262 39.75 56.95 -6.13
CA LEU A 262 40.07 55.84 -5.23
C LEU A 262 41.13 56.15 -4.22
N SER A 263 42.25 56.72 -4.71
CA SER A 263 43.43 56.96 -3.86
C SER A 263 43.34 58.26 -3.07
N GLY A 264 42.50 59.24 -3.44
CA GLY A 264 42.46 60.62 -2.91
C GLY A 264 43.64 61.44 -3.38
N HIS A 265 44.51 60.87 -4.21
CA HIS A 265 45.73 61.53 -4.67
C HIS A 265 45.77 61.71 -6.18
N ARG A 266 46.10 62.85 -6.66
CA ARG A 266 46.26 63.09 -8.08
C ARG A 266 47.40 62.26 -8.65
N PRO A 267 47.21 61.55 -9.81
CA PRO A 267 48.29 60.83 -10.41
C PRO A 267 49.51 61.67 -10.76
N ALA A 268 50.65 61.04 -10.67
CA ALA A 268 51.90 61.66 -11.12
C ALA A 268 51.82 62.07 -12.61
N GLN A 269 52.47 63.09 -13.04
CA GLN A 269 52.45 63.57 -14.42
C GLN A 269 53.08 62.56 -15.38
N ASN A 270 54.09 61.85 -14.94
CA ASN A 270 54.67 60.71 -15.68
C ASN A 270 53.96 59.43 -15.26
N ALA A 271 53.39 58.68 -16.22
CA ALA A 271 52.67 57.47 -15.97
C ALA A 271 53.48 56.40 -15.28
N LYS A 272 54.83 56.41 -15.43
CA LYS A 272 55.73 55.45 -14.74
C LYS A 272 55.89 55.67 -13.23
N ASP A 273 55.62 56.92 -12.80
CA ASP A 273 55.78 57.32 -11.38
C ASP A 273 54.44 57.21 -10.59
N VAL A 274 53.37 56.68 -11.25
CA VAL A 274 52.11 56.48 -10.58
C VAL A 274 52.18 55.33 -9.60
N THR A 275 51.96 55.60 -8.30
CA THR A 275 51.96 54.54 -7.30
C THR A 275 50.80 53.52 -7.53
N PRO A 276 51.06 52.21 -7.59
CA PRO A 276 49.99 51.24 -7.76
C PRO A 276 48.96 51.30 -6.64
N LEU A 277 47.67 51.13 -6.96
CA LEU A 277 46.60 51.05 -5.96
C LEU A 277 46.74 49.80 -5.11
N GLY A 278 46.79 49.92 -3.78
CA GLY A 278 46.92 48.81 -2.82
C GLY A 278 45.60 48.10 -2.59
N ALA A 279 45.67 46.92 -1.96
CA ALA A 279 44.49 46.14 -1.62
C ALA A 279 43.66 46.77 -0.48
N ASP A 280 44.21 47.74 0.23
CA ASP A 280 43.55 48.59 1.23
C ASP A 280 42.67 49.65 0.59
N VAL A 281 42.96 50.06 -0.65
CA VAL A 281 42.24 51.06 -1.39
C VAL A 281 41.11 50.45 -2.22
N CYS A 282 41.40 49.39 -2.97
CA CYS A 282 40.39 48.75 -3.81
C CYS A 282 40.72 47.29 -4.03
N SER A 283 39.77 46.56 -4.62
CA SER A 283 40.00 45.12 -4.98
C SER A 283 41.07 45.00 -6.05
N PRO A 284 41.86 43.91 -6.04
CA PRO A 284 42.91 43.67 -7.03
C PRO A 284 42.44 43.73 -8.48
N GLU A 285 41.19 43.32 -8.71
CA GLU A 285 40.57 43.30 -10.03
C GLU A 285 40.29 44.76 -10.51
N VAL A 286 39.76 45.61 -9.66
CA VAL A 286 39.54 47.03 -9.94
C VAL A 286 40.89 47.75 -10.16
N ALA A 287 41.86 47.50 -9.30
CA ALA A 287 43.23 48.04 -9.47
C ALA A 287 43.84 47.65 -10.82
N ALA A 288 43.61 46.36 -11.25
CA ALA A 288 44.11 45.89 -12.55
C ALA A 288 43.44 46.60 -13.73
N ILE A 289 42.13 46.85 -13.68
CA ILE A 289 41.42 47.60 -14.71
C ILE A 289 41.97 49.00 -14.83
N ILE A 290 42.14 49.71 -13.71
CA ILE A 290 42.64 51.08 -13.70
C ILE A 290 44.08 51.11 -14.19
N ARG A 291 44.92 50.19 -13.75
CA ARG A 291 46.29 50.07 -14.22
C ARG A 291 46.37 49.86 -15.73
N LYS A 292 45.55 48.94 -16.28
CA LYS A 292 45.49 48.73 -17.76
C LYS A 292 45.02 49.98 -18.49
N ALA A 293 44.09 50.73 -17.94
CA ALA A 293 43.62 51.98 -18.55
C ALA A 293 44.71 53.05 -18.59
N MET A 294 45.59 53.05 -17.58
CA MET A 294 46.67 54.06 -17.41
C MET A 294 48.03 53.58 -17.99
N GLU A 295 48.10 52.49 -18.78
CA GLU A 295 49.33 52.06 -19.42
C GLU A 295 49.90 53.18 -20.28
N PRO A 296 51.23 53.39 -20.23
CA PRO A 296 51.88 54.47 -20.99
C PRO A 296 51.69 54.33 -22.49
N ALA A 297 51.78 53.10 -23.03
CA ALA A 297 51.62 52.80 -24.44
C ALA A 297 50.10 52.58 -24.77
N PRO A 298 49.53 53.33 -25.73
CA PRO A 298 48.13 53.23 -26.09
C PRO A 298 47.69 51.83 -26.50
N ASP A 299 48.54 51.08 -27.16
CA ASP A 299 48.22 49.70 -27.62
C ASP A 299 48.09 48.68 -26.46
N MET A 300 48.62 49.00 -25.28
CA MET A 300 48.50 48.18 -24.08
C MET A 300 47.27 48.54 -23.23
N ARG A 301 46.57 49.63 -23.55
CA ARG A 301 45.32 50.03 -22.88
C ARG A 301 44.14 49.24 -23.39
N PHE A 302 42.96 49.49 -22.79
CA PHE A 302 41.70 49.09 -23.43
C PHE A 302 41.59 49.83 -24.77
N GLN A 303 41.17 49.11 -25.82
CA GLN A 303 41.10 49.64 -27.17
C GLN A 303 39.80 50.39 -27.45
N SER A 304 38.78 50.23 -26.61
CA SER A 304 37.54 51.01 -26.64
C SER A 304 36.97 51.21 -25.23
N ALA A 305 36.11 52.22 -25.10
CA ALA A 305 35.36 52.43 -23.86
C ALA A 305 34.48 51.23 -23.52
N GLU A 306 33.92 50.57 -24.53
CA GLU A 306 33.11 49.37 -24.37
C GLU A 306 33.91 48.20 -23.81
N GLU A 307 35.20 48.00 -24.27
CA GLU A 307 36.06 46.94 -23.69
C GLU A 307 36.30 47.17 -22.20
N MET A 308 36.56 48.40 -21.79
CA MET A 308 36.75 48.76 -20.39
C MET A 308 35.46 48.62 -19.59
N LEU A 309 34.30 48.97 -20.16
CA LEU A 309 32.98 48.78 -19.55
C LEU A 309 32.72 47.32 -19.28
N ASN A 310 32.96 46.46 -20.25
CA ASN A 310 32.80 45.01 -20.09
C ASN A 310 33.69 44.45 -18.99
N ALA A 311 34.92 44.98 -18.83
CA ALA A 311 35.81 44.56 -17.74
C ALA A 311 35.18 44.89 -16.36
N PHE A 312 34.58 46.07 -16.18
CA PHE A 312 33.88 46.41 -14.95
C PHE A 312 32.61 45.57 -14.73
N LEU A 313 31.82 45.30 -15.74
CA LEU A 313 30.62 44.48 -15.65
C LEU A 313 30.93 43.03 -15.31
N GLN A 314 32.09 42.52 -15.68
CA GLN A 314 32.52 41.13 -15.39
C GLN A 314 33.13 40.96 -13.99
N LEU A 315 33.37 42.03 -13.22
CA LEU A 315 33.95 41.99 -11.86
C LEU A 315 33.19 41.02 -10.94
N HIS A 316 31.86 40.95 -10.98
CA HIS A 316 31.05 40.05 -10.15
C HIS A 316 31.22 38.57 -10.51
N ARG A 317 31.64 38.26 -11.73
CA ARG A 317 31.89 36.87 -12.15
C ARG A 317 33.25 36.35 -11.70
N SER A 318 34.20 37.21 -11.44
CA SER A 318 35.59 36.87 -11.13
C SER A 318 35.92 36.95 -9.65
N ASP A 319 35.06 37.52 -8.82
CA ASP A 319 35.31 37.66 -7.39
C ASP A 319 35.23 36.27 -6.70
N ARG A 320 36.34 35.84 -6.14
CA ARG A 320 36.49 34.54 -5.41
C ARG A 320 35.52 34.44 -4.22
N ARG A 321 35.10 35.54 -3.62
CA ARG A 321 34.14 35.58 -2.50
C ARG A 321 32.74 35.21 -3.01
N VAL A 322 32.32 35.79 -4.14
CA VAL A 322 31.03 35.50 -4.79
C VAL A 322 30.98 34.08 -5.30
N ILE A 323 32.08 33.58 -5.89
CA ILE A 323 32.16 32.18 -6.37
C ILE A 323 32.04 31.20 -5.21
N ARG A 324 32.71 31.45 -4.07
CA ARG A 324 32.59 30.59 -2.87
C ARG A 324 31.17 30.64 -2.29
N HIS A 325 30.54 31.81 -2.24
CA HIS A 325 29.16 31.91 -1.76
C HIS A 325 28.18 31.17 -2.67
N ARG A 326 28.28 31.34 -3.99
CA ARG A 326 27.46 30.57 -4.96
C ARG A 326 27.67 29.08 -4.85
N ARG A 327 28.91 28.59 -4.69
CA ARG A 327 29.19 27.16 -4.48
C ARG A 327 28.56 26.64 -3.18
N ARG A 328 28.67 27.39 -2.07
CA ARG A 328 28.00 27.03 -0.81
C ARG A 328 26.48 26.99 -0.96
N MET A 329 25.87 27.97 -1.60
CA MET A 329 24.45 28.02 -1.89
C MET A 329 24.01 26.84 -2.78
N ALA A 330 24.78 26.50 -3.82
CA ALA A 330 24.51 25.37 -4.68
C ALA A 330 24.57 24.03 -3.91
N VAL A 331 25.61 23.85 -3.07
CA VAL A 331 25.73 22.64 -2.22
C VAL A 331 24.57 22.56 -1.22
N SER A 332 24.22 23.68 -0.57
CA SER A 332 23.07 23.70 0.35
C SER A 332 21.75 23.42 -0.36
N ALA A 333 21.55 23.93 -1.58
CA ALA A 333 20.37 23.66 -2.39
C ALA A 333 20.29 22.17 -2.77
N VAL A 334 21.40 21.54 -3.17
CA VAL A 334 21.46 20.10 -3.49
C VAL A 334 21.17 19.27 -2.25
N LEU A 335 21.76 19.61 -1.09
CA LEU A 335 21.49 18.90 0.17
C LEU A 335 20.02 19.04 0.58
N LEU A 336 19.46 20.24 0.47
CA LEU A 336 18.04 20.47 0.78
C LEU A 336 17.13 19.70 -0.17
N THR A 337 17.44 19.66 -1.46
CA THR A 337 16.69 18.88 -2.46
C THR A 337 16.79 17.39 -2.17
N MET A 338 17.95 16.87 -1.77
CA MET A 338 18.11 15.48 -1.33
C MET A 338 17.25 15.16 -0.11
N VAL A 339 17.24 16.04 0.90
CA VAL A 339 16.41 15.87 2.10
C VAL A 339 14.92 15.85 1.72
N PHE A 340 14.48 16.76 0.84
CA PHE A 340 13.10 16.77 0.35
C PHE A 340 12.75 15.52 -0.47
N LEU A 341 13.66 15.04 -1.31
CA LEU A 341 13.46 13.80 -2.08
C LEU A 341 13.37 12.59 -1.15
N ILE A 342 14.30 12.46 -0.19
CA ILE A 342 14.26 11.38 0.79
C ILE A 342 12.97 11.47 1.63
N GLY A 343 12.64 12.65 2.13
CA GLY A 343 11.40 12.89 2.87
C GLY A 343 10.16 12.56 2.04
N GLY A 344 10.13 12.93 0.77
CA GLY A 344 9.06 12.60 -0.17
C GLY A 344 8.93 11.10 -0.41
N ILE A 345 10.05 10.40 -0.59
CA ILE A 345 10.09 8.93 -0.72
C ILE A 345 9.59 8.27 0.57
N CYS A 346 10.10 8.70 1.74
CA CYS A 346 9.65 8.17 3.03
C CYS A 346 8.16 8.43 3.28
N CYS A 347 7.66 9.61 2.92
CA CYS A 347 6.24 9.94 3.04
C CYS A 347 5.39 9.07 2.09
N PHE A 348 5.80 8.95 0.83
CA PHE A 348 5.09 8.14 -0.16
C PHE A 348 5.08 6.67 0.22
N THR A 349 6.22 6.12 0.67
CA THR A 349 6.31 4.73 1.13
C THR A 349 5.48 4.50 2.40
N GLY A 350 5.52 5.44 3.35
CA GLY A 350 4.72 5.37 4.57
C GLY A 350 3.22 5.41 4.31
N LEU A 351 2.75 6.30 3.40
CA LEU A 351 1.35 6.35 2.99
C LEU A 351 0.91 5.06 2.30
N LYS A 352 1.75 4.55 1.39
CA LYS A 352 1.47 3.28 0.69
C LYS A 352 1.42 2.09 1.66
N GLN A 353 2.34 2.01 2.61
CA GLN A 353 2.33 0.97 3.64
C GLN A 353 1.10 1.08 4.55
N MET A 354 0.67 2.30 4.88
CA MET A 354 -0.55 2.52 5.67
C MET A 354 -1.81 2.07 4.90
N GLU A 355 -1.90 2.39 3.61
CA GLU A 355 -2.98 1.92 2.74
C GLU A 355 -3.00 0.39 2.61
N GLN A 356 -1.83 -0.22 2.40
CA GLN A 356 -1.70 -1.68 2.34
C GLN A 356 -2.06 -2.34 3.67
N ARG A 357 -1.64 -1.75 4.80
CA ARG A 357 -2.00 -2.26 6.13
C ARG A 357 -3.51 -2.20 6.37
N GLN A 358 -4.16 -1.11 5.99
CA GLN A 358 -5.60 -0.97 6.11
C GLN A 358 -6.36 -1.97 5.22
N ALA A 359 -5.89 -2.16 3.99
CA ALA A 359 -6.44 -3.18 3.09
C ALA A 359 -6.26 -4.60 3.65
N ALA A 360 -5.11 -4.90 4.24
CA ALA A 360 -4.84 -6.19 4.88
C ALA A 360 -5.78 -6.45 6.08
N LEU A 361 -6.01 -5.44 6.91
CA LEU A 361 -6.95 -5.56 8.04
C LEU A 361 -8.38 -5.81 7.57
N THR A 362 -8.84 -5.08 6.54
CA THR A 362 -10.18 -5.28 5.96
C THR A 362 -10.33 -6.67 5.33
N LEU A 363 -9.28 -7.16 4.64
CA LEU A 363 -9.29 -8.51 4.06
C LEU A 363 -9.27 -9.59 5.16
N ALA A 364 -8.56 -9.36 6.27
CA ALA A 364 -8.56 -10.27 7.41
C ALA A 364 -9.95 -10.34 8.07
N GLU A 365 -10.64 -9.21 8.21
CA GLU A 365 -12.02 -9.14 8.68
C GLU A 365 -12.98 -9.89 7.73
N TYR A 366 -12.89 -9.65 6.43
CA TYR A 366 -13.69 -10.39 5.43
C TYR A 366 -13.35 -11.88 5.39
N SER A 367 -12.11 -12.28 5.72
CA SER A 367 -11.76 -13.69 5.89
C SER A 367 -12.49 -14.30 7.08
N ALA A 368 -12.51 -13.61 8.23
CA ALA A 368 -13.23 -14.06 9.41
C ALA A 368 -14.74 -14.16 9.16
N ASP A 369 -15.33 -13.18 8.46
CA ASP A 369 -16.73 -13.22 8.05
C ASP A 369 -17.03 -14.43 7.16
N SER A 370 -16.15 -14.71 6.18
CA SER A 370 -16.31 -15.87 5.31
C SER A 370 -16.17 -17.20 6.06
N LEU A 371 -15.25 -17.24 7.04
CA LEU A 371 -15.06 -18.40 7.89
C LEU A 371 -16.31 -18.65 8.76
N SER A 372 -16.84 -17.63 9.41
CA SER A 372 -18.08 -17.72 10.20
C SER A 372 -19.29 -18.11 9.37
N ALA A 373 -19.31 -17.73 8.06
CA ALA A 373 -20.31 -18.17 7.09
C ALA A 373 -20.06 -19.61 6.58
N GLY A 374 -19.02 -20.32 7.07
CA GLY A 374 -18.68 -21.69 6.66
C GLY A 374 -18.03 -21.78 5.29
N ASN A 375 -17.50 -20.68 4.73
CA ASN A 375 -16.80 -20.66 3.44
C ASN A 375 -15.28 -20.56 3.64
N VAL A 376 -14.68 -21.68 4.04
CA VAL A 376 -13.25 -21.79 4.35
C VAL A 376 -12.38 -21.47 3.13
N THR A 377 -12.75 -21.95 1.94
CA THR A 377 -11.99 -21.68 0.71
C THR A 377 -11.91 -20.18 0.42
N ASP A 378 -13.01 -19.45 0.56
CA ASP A 378 -13.05 -18.00 0.38
C ASP A 378 -12.29 -17.28 1.51
N ALA A 379 -12.43 -17.75 2.75
CA ALA A 379 -11.68 -17.23 3.90
C ALA A 379 -10.17 -17.35 3.68
N VAL A 380 -9.67 -18.52 3.28
CA VAL A 380 -8.26 -18.75 2.96
C VAL A 380 -7.79 -17.82 1.83
N ASN A 381 -8.58 -17.68 0.76
CA ASN A 381 -8.24 -16.79 -0.36
C ASN A 381 -8.11 -15.32 0.08
N LYS A 382 -9.02 -14.83 0.91
CA LYS A 382 -8.98 -13.46 1.44
C LYS A 382 -7.81 -13.27 2.40
N ALA A 383 -7.56 -14.25 3.28
CA ALA A 383 -6.43 -14.23 4.20
C ALA A 383 -5.09 -14.21 3.47
N LEU A 384 -4.93 -15.00 2.41
CA LEU A 384 -3.73 -14.99 1.56
C LEU A 384 -3.53 -13.64 0.87
N GLN A 385 -4.61 -12.99 0.43
CA GLN A 385 -4.54 -11.64 -0.15
C GLN A 385 -4.21 -10.56 0.88
N ALA A 386 -4.55 -10.77 2.15
CA ALA A 386 -4.21 -9.87 3.24
C ALA A 386 -2.70 -9.88 3.58
N ILE A 387 -1.98 -10.92 3.19
CA ILE A 387 -0.55 -11.08 3.49
C ILE A 387 0.29 -10.52 2.35
N PRO A 388 1.17 -9.54 2.59
CA PRO A 388 2.08 -9.00 1.59
C PRO A 388 2.99 -10.06 0.98
N SER A 389 3.30 -9.93 -0.29
CA SER A 389 4.10 -10.93 -1.04
C SER A 389 5.57 -11.05 -0.57
N GLY A 390 6.05 -10.12 0.24
CA GLY A 390 7.44 -10.08 0.74
C GLY A 390 8.50 -9.79 -0.33
N ARG A 391 8.10 -9.40 -1.54
CA ARG A 391 9.00 -9.19 -2.70
C ARG A 391 9.66 -7.82 -2.72
N SER A 392 9.17 -6.87 -1.92
CA SER A 392 9.67 -5.50 -1.91
C SER A 392 9.86 -4.98 -0.49
N ILE A 393 10.99 -4.29 -0.26
CA ILE A 393 11.28 -3.58 1.00
C ILE A 393 10.30 -2.42 1.27
N PHE A 394 9.47 -2.08 0.30
CA PHE A 394 8.46 -1.01 0.40
C PHE A 394 7.06 -1.54 0.73
N GLU A 395 6.89 -2.86 0.84
CA GLU A 395 5.65 -3.48 1.28
C GLU A 395 5.45 -3.28 2.78
N ALA A 396 4.19 -3.22 3.21
CA ALA A 396 3.87 -3.19 4.63
C ALA A 396 4.30 -4.52 5.29
N PRO A 397 4.71 -4.50 6.56
CA PRO A 397 4.93 -5.74 7.31
C PRO A 397 3.61 -6.51 7.43
N VAL A 398 3.71 -7.83 7.57
CA VAL A 398 2.55 -8.69 7.84
C VAL A 398 1.92 -8.28 9.17
N THR A 399 0.62 -8.10 9.18
CA THR A 399 -0.12 -7.81 10.42
C THR A 399 -0.47 -9.11 11.15
N ALA A 400 -0.52 -9.07 12.47
CA ALA A 400 -0.94 -10.21 13.28
C ALA A 400 -2.35 -10.67 12.91
N GLN A 401 -3.26 -9.73 12.65
CA GLN A 401 -4.63 -10.01 12.23
C GLN A 401 -4.70 -10.78 10.90
N ALA A 402 -3.85 -10.41 9.91
CA ALA A 402 -3.79 -11.14 8.64
C ALA A 402 -3.22 -12.56 8.82
N GLN A 403 -2.21 -12.72 9.67
CA GLN A 403 -1.68 -14.04 10.01
C GLN A 403 -2.71 -14.87 10.76
N ARG A 404 -3.39 -14.29 11.75
CA ARG A 404 -4.48 -14.95 12.49
C ARG A 404 -5.58 -15.41 11.53
N ALA A 405 -6.06 -14.53 10.67
CA ALA A 405 -7.11 -14.86 9.70
C ALA A 405 -6.71 -16.05 8.82
N LEU A 406 -5.43 -16.14 8.41
CA LEU A 406 -4.94 -17.30 7.64
C LEU A 406 -4.86 -18.55 8.51
N THR A 407 -4.37 -18.45 9.73
CA THR A 407 -4.22 -19.57 10.65
C THR A 407 -5.60 -20.17 11.03
N ASP A 408 -6.55 -19.30 11.36
CA ASP A 408 -7.91 -19.69 11.71
C ASP A 408 -8.65 -20.28 10.50
N ALA A 409 -8.50 -19.67 9.31
CA ALA A 409 -9.10 -20.18 8.08
C ALA A 409 -8.53 -21.56 7.64
N LEU A 410 -7.24 -21.79 7.92
CA LEU A 410 -6.60 -23.09 7.64
C LEU A 410 -6.95 -24.16 8.69
N GLY A 411 -7.41 -23.78 9.87
CA GLY A 411 -7.75 -24.69 10.95
C GLY A 411 -6.58 -25.53 11.48
N VAL A 412 -5.33 -25.15 11.24
CA VAL A 412 -4.13 -25.98 11.50
C VAL A 412 -3.90 -26.33 12.98
N TYR A 413 -4.58 -25.65 13.89
CA TYR A 413 -4.53 -25.90 15.32
C TYR A 413 -5.86 -26.46 15.89
N ASP A 414 -6.85 -26.67 15.06
CA ASP A 414 -8.05 -27.41 15.41
C ASP A 414 -7.89 -28.88 14.97
N LEU A 415 -7.38 -29.68 15.89
CA LEU A 415 -7.15 -31.13 15.65
C LEU A 415 -8.36 -31.99 16.07
N SER A 416 -9.54 -31.42 16.32
CA SER A 416 -10.74 -32.19 16.60
C SER A 416 -11.14 -33.01 15.36
N ASP A 417 -11.67 -34.23 15.55
CA ASP A 417 -12.27 -35.01 14.48
C ASP A 417 -13.68 -34.50 14.19
N GLY A 418 -14.17 -34.80 13.01
CA GLY A 418 -15.54 -34.52 12.63
C GLY A 418 -15.68 -33.80 11.31
N PHE A 419 -16.90 -33.40 11.01
CA PHE A 419 -17.16 -32.60 9.82
C PHE A 419 -16.82 -31.14 10.03
N LYS A 420 -15.91 -30.62 9.23
CA LYS A 420 -15.52 -29.19 9.22
C LYS A 420 -16.09 -28.51 8.00
N ALA A 421 -16.51 -27.27 8.15
CA ALA A 421 -16.95 -26.44 7.03
C ALA A 421 -15.82 -26.31 6.00
N LEU A 422 -16.15 -26.49 4.71
CA LEU A 422 -15.20 -26.38 3.62
C LEU A 422 -15.54 -25.20 2.71
N LYS A 423 -16.79 -25.16 2.25
CA LYS A 423 -17.23 -24.16 1.26
C LYS A 423 -18.74 -24.00 1.26
N THR A 424 -19.17 -22.80 0.89
CA THR A 424 -20.56 -22.55 0.47
C THR A 424 -20.67 -22.70 -1.04
N ILE A 425 -21.62 -23.50 -1.50
CA ILE A 425 -21.95 -23.70 -2.91
C ILE A 425 -23.15 -22.82 -3.23
N ASP A 426 -22.92 -21.77 -4.03
CA ASP A 426 -23.99 -20.91 -4.52
C ASP A 426 -24.75 -21.60 -5.64
N LEU A 427 -26.05 -21.74 -5.45
CA LEU A 427 -26.96 -22.36 -6.40
C LEU A 427 -27.76 -21.30 -7.18
N PRO A 428 -28.23 -21.61 -8.39
CA PRO A 428 -29.07 -20.67 -9.17
C PRO A 428 -30.38 -20.33 -8.48
N SER A 429 -30.91 -21.25 -7.70
CA SER A 429 -32.14 -21.14 -6.87
C SER A 429 -32.11 -22.22 -5.80
N ALA A 430 -33.01 -22.19 -4.85
CA ALA A 430 -33.18 -23.25 -3.87
C ALA A 430 -33.52 -24.59 -4.59
N PRO A 431 -32.82 -25.71 -4.30
CA PRO A 431 -33.07 -26.98 -4.92
C PRO A 431 -34.33 -27.66 -4.36
N LEU A 432 -35.01 -28.45 -5.16
CA LEU A 432 -36.14 -29.30 -4.71
C LEU A 432 -35.65 -30.52 -3.94
N LYS A 433 -34.54 -31.10 -4.38
CA LYS A 433 -33.90 -32.29 -3.82
C LYS A 433 -32.40 -32.20 -4.06
N ILE A 434 -31.63 -32.77 -3.16
CA ILE A 434 -30.19 -33.00 -3.37
C ILE A 434 -29.89 -34.50 -3.20
N ALA A 435 -28.86 -34.96 -3.89
CA ALA A 435 -28.30 -36.29 -3.73
C ALA A 435 -26.78 -36.21 -3.87
N ILE A 436 -26.08 -37.09 -3.16
CA ILE A 436 -24.62 -37.17 -3.22
C ILE A 436 -24.26 -38.57 -3.67
N SER A 437 -23.16 -38.70 -4.44
CA SER A 437 -22.60 -40.01 -4.82
C SER A 437 -22.09 -40.75 -3.59
N PRO A 438 -22.03 -42.09 -3.59
CA PRO A 438 -21.74 -42.90 -2.41
C PRO A 438 -20.42 -42.61 -1.69
N GLN A 439 -19.41 -42.14 -2.42
CA GLN A 439 -18.12 -41.72 -1.81
C GLN A 439 -18.00 -40.19 -1.64
N GLY A 440 -19.05 -39.46 -2.00
CA GLY A 440 -19.13 -38.03 -1.83
C GLY A 440 -18.41 -37.22 -2.89
N SER A 441 -18.02 -37.79 -4.04
CA SER A 441 -17.29 -37.03 -5.07
C SER A 441 -18.18 -36.12 -5.93
N CYS A 442 -19.47 -36.42 -6.06
CA CYS A 442 -20.41 -35.68 -6.89
C CYS A 442 -21.72 -35.36 -6.14
N LEU A 443 -22.18 -34.12 -6.28
CA LEU A 443 -23.48 -33.62 -5.79
C LEU A 443 -24.42 -33.38 -6.97
N ALA A 444 -25.65 -33.86 -6.84
CA ALA A 444 -26.76 -33.55 -7.75
C ALA A 444 -27.77 -32.62 -7.05
N ALA A 445 -28.01 -31.46 -7.60
CA ALA A 445 -29.07 -30.54 -7.18
C ALA A 445 -30.20 -30.55 -8.20
N VAL A 446 -31.41 -30.94 -7.78
CA VAL A 446 -32.58 -31.08 -8.62
C VAL A 446 -33.42 -29.80 -8.55
N TYR A 447 -33.77 -29.27 -9.72
CA TYR A 447 -34.65 -28.11 -9.88
C TYR A 447 -35.89 -28.52 -10.70
N ALA A 448 -36.83 -27.60 -10.88
CA ALA A 448 -38.09 -27.90 -11.59
C ALA A 448 -37.93 -28.35 -13.06
N TYR A 449 -36.75 -28.00 -13.71
CA TYR A 449 -36.54 -28.27 -15.14
C TYR A 449 -35.15 -28.82 -15.44
N GLU A 450 -34.28 -28.92 -14.43
CA GLU A 450 -32.88 -29.32 -14.62
C GLU A 450 -32.33 -30.00 -13.36
N VAL A 451 -31.36 -30.87 -13.57
CA VAL A 451 -30.45 -31.35 -12.53
C VAL A 451 -29.09 -30.77 -12.80
N VAL A 452 -28.51 -30.16 -11.80
CA VAL A 452 -27.14 -29.61 -11.88
C VAL A 452 -26.22 -30.50 -11.07
N LEU A 453 -25.15 -30.96 -11.69
CA LEU A 453 -24.14 -31.80 -11.09
C LEU A 453 -22.90 -30.99 -10.75
N PHE A 454 -22.38 -31.17 -9.54
CA PHE A 454 -21.18 -30.55 -9.03
C PHE A 454 -20.16 -31.61 -8.66
N ASP A 455 -18.92 -31.42 -9.10
CA ASP A 455 -17.75 -32.15 -8.61
C ASP A 455 -17.32 -31.51 -7.28
N LEU A 456 -17.44 -32.26 -6.19
CA LEU A 456 -17.12 -31.79 -4.85
C LEU A 456 -15.63 -31.75 -4.57
N ASP A 457 -14.84 -32.64 -5.16
CA ASP A 457 -13.39 -32.65 -5.01
C ASP A 457 -12.74 -31.45 -5.70
N ASN A 458 -13.16 -31.12 -6.93
CA ASN A 458 -12.70 -29.97 -7.69
C ASN A 458 -13.53 -28.69 -7.47
N GLN A 459 -14.62 -28.81 -6.71
CA GLN A 459 -15.53 -27.71 -6.37
C GLN A 459 -16.10 -26.97 -7.60
N LYS A 460 -16.44 -27.71 -8.66
CA LYS A 460 -16.88 -27.15 -9.95
C LYS A 460 -18.19 -27.78 -10.41
N ARG A 461 -18.98 -26.97 -11.11
CA ARG A 461 -20.13 -27.47 -11.85
C ARG A 461 -19.64 -28.40 -13.00
N LEU A 462 -20.13 -29.61 -13.04
CA LEU A 462 -19.82 -30.61 -14.08
C LEU A 462 -20.70 -30.41 -15.30
N VAL A 463 -22.01 -30.65 -15.12
CA VAL A 463 -22.98 -30.68 -16.21
C VAL A 463 -24.37 -30.30 -15.71
N THR A 464 -25.22 -29.86 -16.64
CA THR A 464 -26.63 -29.62 -16.39
C THR A 464 -27.44 -30.56 -17.28
N LEU A 465 -28.32 -31.35 -16.67
CA LEU A 465 -29.16 -32.29 -17.35
C LEU A 465 -30.61 -31.78 -17.35
N PRO A 466 -31.25 -31.66 -18.51
CA PRO A 466 -32.64 -31.22 -18.61
C PRO A 466 -33.58 -32.30 -18.13
N ILE A 467 -34.60 -31.91 -17.34
CA ILE A 467 -35.67 -32.81 -16.87
C ILE A 467 -37.02 -32.27 -17.26
N GLN A 468 -38.04 -33.15 -17.30
CA GLN A 468 -39.42 -32.69 -17.45
C GLN A 468 -39.85 -31.89 -16.23
N LYS A 469 -40.75 -30.92 -16.45
CA LYS A 469 -41.38 -30.19 -15.36
C LYS A 469 -42.13 -31.15 -14.46
N SER A 470 -41.55 -31.51 -13.36
CA SER A 470 -42.18 -32.39 -12.38
C SER A 470 -41.70 -31.99 -10.97
N ALA A 471 -42.63 -31.89 -10.06
CA ALA A 471 -42.33 -31.79 -8.62
C ALA A 471 -41.76 -33.10 -8.06
N LEU A 472 -41.85 -34.17 -8.84
CA LEU A 472 -41.33 -35.51 -8.51
C LEU A 472 -40.07 -35.87 -9.28
N ALA A 473 -39.41 -34.88 -9.92
CA ALA A 473 -38.16 -35.14 -10.58
C ALA A 473 -37.17 -35.76 -9.58
N ASP A 474 -36.66 -36.90 -9.92
CA ASP A 474 -35.81 -37.66 -9.03
C ASP A 474 -34.43 -37.95 -9.67
N VAL A 475 -33.44 -38.13 -8.83
CA VAL A 475 -32.09 -38.47 -9.21
C VAL A 475 -31.51 -39.44 -8.18
N LEU A 476 -30.89 -40.49 -8.62
CA LEU A 476 -30.28 -41.51 -7.79
C LEU A 476 -28.88 -41.86 -8.34
N PHE A 477 -27.90 -41.90 -7.45
CA PHE A 477 -26.57 -42.39 -7.80
C PHE A 477 -26.56 -43.94 -7.78
N LEU A 478 -26.24 -44.53 -8.89
CA LEU A 478 -26.02 -45.99 -8.99
C LEU A 478 -24.62 -46.34 -8.45
N ASN A 479 -23.65 -45.52 -8.70
CA ASN A 479 -22.29 -45.56 -8.15
C ASN A 479 -21.62 -44.18 -8.30
N GLU A 480 -20.31 -44.06 -8.08
CA GLU A 480 -19.57 -42.79 -8.20
C GLU A 480 -19.65 -42.14 -9.58
N ASN A 481 -19.74 -42.95 -10.62
CA ASN A 481 -19.67 -42.53 -12.02
C ASN A 481 -20.97 -42.65 -12.80
N GLU A 482 -22.09 -43.03 -12.14
CA GLU A 482 -23.31 -43.38 -12.85
C GLU A 482 -24.53 -42.87 -12.09
N ILE A 483 -25.41 -42.14 -12.77
CA ILE A 483 -26.66 -41.64 -12.20
C ILE A 483 -27.86 -42.06 -13.04
N LEU A 484 -28.95 -42.32 -12.34
CA LEU A 484 -30.24 -42.48 -12.94
C LEU A 484 -31.12 -41.27 -12.63
N TYR A 485 -31.71 -40.65 -13.64
CA TYR A 485 -32.57 -39.49 -13.42
C TYR A 485 -33.81 -39.48 -14.34
N ALA A 486 -34.87 -38.83 -13.91
CA ALA A 486 -36.08 -38.64 -14.68
C ALA A 486 -35.91 -37.53 -15.73
N GLY A 487 -35.36 -37.86 -16.89
CA GLY A 487 -35.02 -36.91 -17.96
C GLY A 487 -36.25 -36.50 -18.80
N VAL A 488 -36.04 -35.53 -19.73
CA VAL A 488 -37.07 -35.07 -20.67
C VAL A 488 -37.56 -36.19 -21.61
N ASP A 489 -36.64 -37.07 -21.97
CA ASP A 489 -36.90 -38.18 -22.91
C ASP A 489 -37.30 -39.48 -22.19
N GLY A 490 -37.32 -39.46 -20.86
CA GLY A 490 -37.62 -40.60 -20.03
C GLY A 490 -36.57 -40.87 -18.94
N VAL A 491 -36.69 -41.97 -18.25
CA VAL A 491 -35.69 -42.46 -17.29
C VAL A 491 -34.37 -42.62 -18.02
N THR A 492 -33.37 -41.91 -17.56
CA THR A 492 -32.07 -41.84 -18.24
C THR A 492 -30.95 -42.27 -17.32
N ASP A 493 -30.15 -43.19 -17.77
CA ASP A 493 -28.89 -43.60 -17.16
C ASP A 493 -27.77 -42.78 -17.81
N PHE A 494 -27.03 -42.08 -17.00
CA PHE A 494 -26.00 -41.14 -17.43
C PHE A 494 -24.65 -41.44 -16.78
N ASP A 495 -23.64 -41.57 -17.61
CA ASP A 495 -22.26 -41.81 -17.21
C ASP A 495 -21.54 -40.49 -16.98
N LEU A 496 -21.02 -40.27 -15.77
CA LEU A 496 -20.37 -39.03 -15.32
C LEU A 496 -18.92 -38.93 -15.80
N GLU A 497 -18.26 -40.03 -16.09
CA GLU A 497 -16.87 -40.01 -16.58
C GLU A 497 -16.84 -39.65 -18.06
N THR A 498 -17.74 -40.21 -18.84
CA THR A 498 -17.84 -39.92 -20.28
C THR A 498 -18.79 -38.78 -20.62
N LEU A 499 -19.56 -38.30 -19.64
CA LEU A 499 -20.62 -37.30 -19.79
C LEU A 499 -21.61 -37.66 -20.90
N SER A 500 -22.05 -38.90 -20.95
CA SER A 500 -22.93 -39.45 -22.00
C SER A 500 -24.02 -40.32 -21.44
N VAL A 501 -25.15 -40.34 -22.18
CA VAL A 501 -26.28 -41.23 -21.91
C VAL A 501 -25.92 -42.65 -22.27
N ARG A 502 -26.16 -43.60 -21.37
CA ARG A 502 -26.00 -45.06 -21.58
C ARG A 502 -27.25 -45.67 -22.16
N TRP A 503 -28.40 -45.41 -21.55
CA TRP A 503 -29.68 -45.80 -22.05
C TRP A 503 -30.80 -44.86 -21.62
N THR A 504 -31.96 -44.91 -22.31
CA THR A 504 -33.16 -44.14 -21.99
C THR A 504 -34.39 -45.04 -22.04
N GLY A 505 -35.20 -44.94 -20.99
CA GLY A 505 -36.46 -45.67 -20.86
C GLY A 505 -37.68 -44.78 -21.13
N GLU A 506 -38.85 -45.14 -20.60
CA GLU A 506 -40.09 -44.40 -20.73
C GLU A 506 -40.08 -43.15 -19.85
N VAL A 507 -40.97 -42.19 -20.15
CA VAL A 507 -41.18 -41.00 -19.34
C VAL A 507 -41.69 -41.39 -17.95
N ALA A 508 -40.98 -40.89 -16.94
CA ALA A 508 -41.28 -41.20 -15.55
C ALA A 508 -40.97 -39.99 -14.64
N ALA A 509 -41.46 -40.06 -13.42
CA ALA A 509 -41.31 -38.98 -12.44
C ALA A 509 -40.50 -39.41 -11.22
N THR A 510 -40.85 -40.49 -10.55
CA THR A 510 -40.21 -40.94 -9.30
C THR A 510 -39.42 -42.22 -9.59
N LEU A 511 -38.29 -42.40 -8.94
CA LEU A 511 -37.35 -43.48 -9.16
C LEU A 511 -37.08 -44.25 -7.87
N ALA A 512 -36.89 -45.54 -7.97
CA ALA A 512 -36.32 -46.39 -6.93
C ALA A 512 -35.31 -47.37 -7.55
N VAL A 513 -34.31 -47.75 -6.76
CA VAL A 513 -33.32 -48.74 -7.18
C VAL A 513 -33.21 -49.80 -6.08
N SER A 514 -33.11 -51.05 -6.44
CA SER A 514 -32.86 -52.15 -5.50
C SER A 514 -31.52 -52.01 -4.80
N GLY A 515 -31.37 -52.49 -3.56
CA GLY A 515 -30.12 -52.37 -2.80
C GLY A 515 -28.94 -52.96 -3.57
N ASN A 516 -29.12 -54.10 -4.25
CA ASN A 516 -28.11 -54.69 -5.12
C ASN A 516 -27.88 -53.96 -6.46
N ARG A 517 -28.62 -52.84 -6.70
CA ARG A 517 -28.55 -52.00 -7.90
C ARG A 517 -28.77 -52.71 -9.24
N ALA A 518 -29.47 -53.84 -9.22
CA ALA A 518 -29.75 -54.61 -10.42
C ALA A 518 -31.05 -54.17 -11.12
N ILE A 519 -32.04 -53.72 -10.35
CA ILE A 519 -33.37 -53.33 -10.79
C ILE A 519 -33.67 -51.90 -10.42
N ALA A 520 -34.21 -51.13 -11.35
CA ALA A 520 -34.78 -49.84 -11.12
C ALA A 520 -36.30 -49.87 -11.38
N ALA A 521 -37.04 -49.17 -10.53
CA ALA A 521 -38.48 -48.89 -10.73
C ALA A 521 -38.68 -47.44 -11.01
N ALA A 522 -39.55 -47.11 -11.95
CA ALA A 522 -39.89 -45.73 -12.30
C ALA A 522 -41.41 -45.59 -12.46
N VAL A 523 -41.97 -44.54 -11.90
CA VAL A 523 -43.41 -44.27 -11.96
C VAL A 523 -43.77 -43.65 -13.29
N ASN A 524 -44.55 -44.36 -14.11
CA ASN A 524 -45.13 -43.81 -15.32
C ASN A 524 -46.46 -43.10 -14.96
N THR A 525 -46.48 -41.76 -15.00
CA THR A 525 -47.64 -40.97 -14.59
C THR A 525 -48.80 -41.03 -15.58
N ASP A 526 -48.55 -41.41 -16.82
CA ASP A 526 -49.60 -41.50 -17.87
C ASP A 526 -50.39 -42.80 -17.77
N ARG A 527 -49.77 -43.83 -17.15
CA ARG A 527 -50.37 -45.19 -17.06
C ARG A 527 -50.65 -45.66 -15.66
N ASP A 528 -50.38 -44.82 -14.63
CA ASP A 528 -50.52 -45.11 -13.20
C ASP A 528 -49.90 -46.46 -12.81
N CYS A 529 -48.68 -46.67 -13.24
CA CYS A 529 -47.94 -47.91 -12.99
C CYS A 529 -46.46 -47.65 -12.68
N ALA A 530 -45.84 -48.61 -12.02
CA ALA A 530 -44.39 -48.66 -11.96
C ALA A 530 -43.86 -49.53 -13.11
N VAL A 531 -42.89 -49.01 -13.85
CA VAL A 531 -42.13 -49.71 -14.90
C VAL A 531 -40.80 -50.16 -14.29
N LEU A 532 -40.48 -51.43 -14.43
CA LEU A 532 -39.28 -52.05 -13.90
C LEU A 532 -38.23 -52.19 -14.98
N TYR A 533 -37.04 -51.68 -14.73
CA TYR A 533 -35.91 -51.70 -15.66
C TYR A 533 -34.76 -52.57 -15.09
N ARG A 534 -34.08 -53.29 -15.98
CA ARG A 534 -32.76 -53.81 -15.65
C ARG A 534 -31.75 -52.69 -15.79
N VAL A 535 -31.04 -52.32 -14.71
CA VAL A 535 -30.12 -51.21 -14.68
C VAL A 535 -29.00 -51.32 -15.72
N SER A 536 -28.49 -52.52 -15.96
CA SER A 536 -27.32 -52.70 -16.85
C SER A 536 -27.56 -52.34 -18.33
N ASP A 537 -28.79 -52.40 -18.82
CA ASP A 537 -29.11 -52.22 -20.26
C ASP A 537 -30.40 -51.43 -20.53
N GLY A 538 -31.11 -51.02 -19.50
CA GLY A 538 -32.36 -50.27 -19.63
C GLY A 538 -33.56 -51.11 -20.14
N CYS A 539 -33.44 -52.43 -20.20
CA CYS A 539 -34.51 -53.29 -20.65
C CYS A 539 -35.66 -53.31 -19.65
N ILE A 540 -36.88 -53.08 -20.11
CA ILE A 540 -38.09 -53.28 -19.30
C ILE A 540 -38.23 -54.75 -18.96
N ILE A 541 -38.31 -55.07 -17.67
CA ILE A 541 -38.40 -56.41 -17.16
C ILE A 541 -39.81 -56.71 -16.58
N GLY A 542 -40.60 -55.66 -16.30
CA GLY A 542 -41.93 -55.82 -15.79
C GLY A 542 -42.69 -54.52 -15.62
N GLU A 543 -43.96 -54.56 -15.32
CA GLU A 543 -44.80 -53.43 -14.97
C GLU A 543 -45.66 -53.83 -13.77
N LYS A 544 -45.91 -52.86 -12.85
CA LYS A 544 -46.85 -53.08 -11.73
C LYS A 544 -47.90 -51.99 -11.79
N ASP A 545 -49.14 -52.43 -12.05
CA ASP A 545 -50.31 -51.56 -12.12
C ASP A 545 -50.75 -51.14 -10.68
N PHE A 546 -50.99 -49.90 -10.47
CA PHE A 546 -51.48 -49.31 -9.21
C PHE A 546 -52.98 -49.31 -9.07
N LYS A 547 -53.68 -49.84 -10.06
CA LYS A 547 -55.13 -49.94 -10.09
C LYS A 547 -55.88 -48.62 -10.00
N GLY A 548 -55.30 -47.55 -10.64
CA GLY A 548 -55.85 -46.20 -10.67
C GLY A 548 -55.61 -45.39 -9.42
N ARG A 549 -54.68 -45.80 -8.58
CA ARG A 549 -54.16 -45.03 -7.44
C ARG A 549 -52.96 -44.22 -7.88
N TYR A 550 -52.84 -43.02 -7.38
CA TYR A 550 -51.80 -42.05 -7.73
C TYR A 550 -50.84 -41.81 -6.57
N LEU A 551 -49.59 -41.62 -6.84
CA LEU A 551 -48.65 -41.16 -5.83
C LEU A 551 -48.95 -39.70 -5.41
N PRO A 552 -48.68 -39.30 -4.16
CA PRO A 552 -49.18 -38.02 -3.59
C PRO A 552 -48.80 -36.76 -4.35
N ALA A 553 -47.66 -36.70 -4.99
CA ALA A 553 -47.21 -35.51 -5.67
C ALA A 553 -47.67 -35.35 -7.12
N ALA A 554 -48.47 -36.27 -7.68
CA ALA A 554 -49.09 -36.07 -8.99
C ALA A 554 -50.19 -35.00 -8.99
N ALA A 555 -50.64 -34.50 -7.87
CA ALA A 555 -51.64 -33.46 -7.72
C ALA A 555 -50.99 -32.04 -7.64
N ASN A 556 -50.64 -31.44 -8.79
CA ASN A 556 -50.56 -29.98 -9.09
C ASN A 556 -49.99 -29.01 -8.04
N ASN A 557 -49.33 -29.44 -6.99
CA ASN A 557 -48.81 -28.53 -5.96
C ASN A 557 -47.28 -28.52 -5.99
N ILE A 558 -46.74 -27.58 -6.71
CA ILE A 558 -45.28 -27.35 -6.87
C ILE A 558 -44.60 -27.04 -5.53
N PHE A 559 -45.35 -26.79 -4.48
CA PHE A 559 -44.91 -26.43 -3.14
C PHE A 559 -45.26 -27.49 -2.07
N ALA A 560 -45.74 -28.65 -2.47
CA ALA A 560 -45.90 -29.76 -1.52
C ALA A 560 -44.49 -30.32 -1.19
N ASP A 561 -44.23 -30.54 0.05
CA ASP A 561 -42.99 -31.13 0.57
C ASP A 561 -42.70 -32.45 -0.20
N PRO A 562 -41.57 -32.56 -0.95
CA PRO A 562 -41.25 -33.80 -1.65
C PRO A 562 -40.88 -34.96 -0.74
N GLY A 563 -40.79 -34.73 0.58
CA GLY A 563 -40.39 -35.72 1.60
C GLY A 563 -41.53 -36.58 2.10
N GLY A 564 -42.62 -36.74 1.41
CA GLY A 564 -43.76 -37.49 1.91
C GLY A 564 -44.24 -38.62 1.01
N VAL A 565 -43.35 -39.23 0.25
CA VAL A 565 -43.71 -40.34 -0.66
C VAL A 565 -42.80 -41.54 -0.44
N VAL A 566 -43.37 -42.66 -0.04
CA VAL A 566 -42.65 -43.96 -0.08
C VAL A 566 -42.73 -44.52 -1.51
N PHE A 567 -41.60 -44.70 -2.13
CA PHE A 567 -41.40 -45.44 -3.34
C PHE A 567 -39.97 -46.04 -3.29
N SER A 568 -39.89 -47.28 -2.87
CA SER A 568 -38.63 -47.97 -2.63
C SER A 568 -38.68 -49.43 -3.02
N LEU A 569 -37.55 -49.99 -3.42
CA LEU A 569 -37.33 -51.43 -3.69
C LEU A 569 -36.52 -52.04 -2.55
N ASN A 570 -36.79 -53.32 -2.23
CA ASN A 570 -35.96 -54.08 -1.33
C ASN A 570 -34.61 -54.47 -1.97
N GLU A 571 -33.75 -55.14 -1.21
CA GLU A 571 -32.39 -55.49 -1.62
C GLU A 571 -32.28 -56.17 -2.99
N ASP A 572 -33.10 -57.21 -3.25
CA ASP A 572 -33.06 -57.97 -4.48
C ASP A 572 -34.02 -57.49 -5.57
N GLY A 573 -34.84 -56.49 -5.29
CA GLY A 573 -35.80 -55.92 -6.21
C GLY A 573 -37.06 -56.76 -6.38
N SER A 574 -37.37 -57.70 -5.48
CA SER A 574 -38.57 -58.55 -5.50
C SER A 574 -39.80 -57.84 -4.90
N MET A 575 -39.60 -56.86 -4.02
CA MET A 575 -40.66 -56.11 -3.37
C MET A 575 -40.54 -54.60 -3.67
N LEU A 576 -41.69 -53.96 -3.94
CA LEU A 576 -41.84 -52.52 -4.16
C LEU A 576 -42.80 -51.97 -3.12
N ALA A 577 -42.38 -51.00 -2.32
CA ALA A 577 -43.21 -50.23 -1.45
C ALA A 577 -43.72 -48.98 -2.17
N ALA A 578 -45.01 -48.64 -2.07
CA ALA A 578 -45.55 -47.42 -2.61
C ALA A 578 -46.64 -46.84 -1.67
N SER A 579 -46.53 -45.51 -1.41
CA SER A 579 -47.59 -44.76 -0.75
C SER A 579 -48.43 -43.99 -1.77
N PHE A 580 -49.69 -43.74 -1.47
CA PHE A 580 -50.68 -43.19 -2.40
C PHE A 580 -51.32 -41.90 -1.86
N SER A 581 -51.88 -41.10 -2.78
CA SER A 581 -52.55 -39.83 -2.43
C SER A 581 -53.84 -40.00 -1.60
N ASP A 582 -54.36 -41.20 -1.55
CA ASP A 582 -55.53 -41.58 -0.70
C ASP A 582 -55.12 -41.98 0.72
N GLY A 583 -53.85 -41.79 1.10
CA GLY A 583 -53.30 -42.21 2.40
C GLY A 583 -53.07 -43.72 2.49
N GLY A 584 -53.07 -44.45 1.38
CA GLY A 584 -52.74 -45.83 1.33
C GLY A 584 -51.26 -46.11 1.27
N LEU A 585 -50.85 -47.28 1.82
CA LEU A 585 -49.48 -47.80 1.75
C LEU A 585 -49.53 -49.29 1.44
N THR A 586 -48.84 -49.69 0.37
CA THR A 586 -48.86 -51.09 -0.11
C THR A 586 -47.44 -51.55 -0.41
N LEU A 587 -47.10 -52.76 0.05
CA LEU A 587 -45.91 -53.49 -0.36
C LEU A 587 -46.33 -54.52 -1.49
N PHE A 588 -45.83 -54.25 -2.66
CA PHE A 588 -46.14 -55.13 -3.83
C PHE A 588 -45.11 -56.21 -3.97
N ASN A 589 -45.56 -57.46 -4.00
CA ASN A 589 -44.70 -58.57 -4.45
C ASN A 589 -44.62 -58.53 -5.97
N LEU A 590 -43.45 -58.34 -6.51
CA LEU A 590 -43.25 -58.24 -7.99
C LEU A 590 -43.18 -59.59 -8.68
N GLU A 591 -42.93 -60.68 -7.95
CA GLU A 591 -42.90 -62.06 -8.45
C GLU A 591 -44.30 -62.72 -8.35
N ASN A 592 -45.00 -62.39 -7.24
CA ASN A 592 -46.35 -63.04 -7.02
C ASN A 592 -47.35 -61.93 -6.58
N PRO A 593 -48.13 -61.39 -7.50
CA PRO A 593 -49.09 -60.32 -7.22
C PRO A 593 -50.24 -60.69 -6.25
N GLU A 594 -50.46 -61.96 -5.96
CA GLU A 594 -51.45 -62.48 -5.00
C GLU A 594 -50.95 -62.27 -3.54
N GLU A 595 -49.66 -61.97 -3.34
CA GLU A 595 -49.04 -61.83 -2.08
C GLU A 595 -48.73 -60.32 -1.76
N ASP A 596 -49.42 -59.44 -2.49
CA ASP A 596 -49.35 -57.97 -2.15
C ASP A 596 -49.83 -57.74 -0.75
N LEU A 597 -49.03 -57.00 0.10
CA LEU A 597 -49.39 -56.68 1.47
C LEU A 597 -49.84 -55.21 1.59
N ILE A 598 -51.17 -55.05 1.83
CA ILE A 598 -51.79 -53.75 2.01
C ILE A 598 -51.64 -53.35 3.49
N ILE A 599 -50.83 -52.33 3.80
CA ILE A 599 -50.68 -51.82 5.16
C ILE A 599 -51.83 -50.90 5.50
N TYR A 600 -52.11 -49.97 4.57
CA TYR A 600 -53.26 -49.08 4.61
C TYR A 600 -53.94 -49.09 3.24
N GLU A 601 -55.24 -49.33 3.16
CA GLU A 601 -56.01 -49.23 1.93
C GLU A 601 -56.34 -47.77 1.59
N GLU A 602 -56.81 -47.05 2.58
CA GLU A 602 -57.05 -45.60 2.62
C GLU A 602 -56.81 -45.12 4.05
N SER A 603 -56.26 -43.91 4.24
CA SER A 603 -56.11 -43.35 5.57
C SER A 603 -56.09 -41.84 5.51
N ASP A 604 -56.16 -41.18 6.71
CA ASP A 604 -56.00 -39.75 6.84
C ASP A 604 -54.51 -39.31 6.95
N TYR A 605 -53.56 -40.27 6.80
CA TYR A 605 -52.13 -39.99 6.80
C TYR A 605 -51.73 -39.43 5.41
N ILE A 606 -50.96 -38.34 5.42
CA ILE A 606 -50.65 -37.60 4.21
C ILE A 606 -49.18 -37.59 3.85
N HIS A 607 -48.31 -37.87 4.80
CA HIS A 607 -46.88 -37.99 4.61
C HIS A 607 -46.41 -39.37 5.03
N PHE A 608 -45.61 -39.99 4.19
CA PHE A 608 -45.02 -41.28 4.50
C PHE A 608 -43.51 -41.22 4.23
N GLU A 609 -42.75 -41.67 5.21
CA GLU A 609 -41.34 -42.02 5.04
C GLU A 609 -41.21 -43.52 5.28
N GLY A 610 -40.33 -44.20 4.56
CA GLY A 610 -40.14 -45.62 4.79
C GLY A 610 -39.13 -46.28 3.86
N GLY A 611 -38.56 -47.39 4.32
CA GLY A 611 -37.59 -48.19 3.59
C GLY A 611 -37.50 -49.61 4.06
N PHE A 612 -36.88 -50.42 3.22
CA PHE A 612 -36.58 -51.82 3.49
C PHE A 612 -35.25 -51.98 4.21
N PHE A 613 -35.18 -52.90 5.13
CA PHE A 613 -33.92 -53.35 5.73
C PHE A 613 -34.03 -54.84 6.07
N GLY A 614 -33.15 -55.62 5.52
CA GLY A 614 -33.23 -57.08 5.64
C GLY A 614 -34.62 -57.63 5.26
N GLN A 615 -35.26 -58.38 6.16
CA GLN A 615 -36.62 -58.90 5.98
C GLN A 615 -37.73 -57.97 6.44
N TYR A 616 -37.40 -56.74 6.86
CA TYR A 616 -38.37 -55.82 7.45
C TYR A 616 -38.62 -54.62 6.53
N PHE A 617 -39.80 -54.02 6.70
CA PHE A 617 -40.12 -52.71 6.16
C PHE A 617 -40.56 -51.80 7.31
N ALA A 618 -39.87 -50.64 7.42
CA ALA A 618 -40.24 -49.62 8.39
C ALA A 618 -40.87 -48.43 7.70
N PHE A 619 -41.80 -47.79 8.37
CA PHE A 619 -42.39 -46.54 7.90
C PHE A 619 -42.77 -45.62 9.05
N ALA A 620 -42.71 -44.30 8.74
CA ALA A 620 -43.35 -43.27 9.54
C ALA A 620 -44.41 -42.60 8.70
N ALA A 621 -45.51 -42.15 9.31
CA ALA A 621 -46.60 -41.49 8.63
C ALA A 621 -47.21 -40.40 9.51
N ASP A 622 -47.52 -39.24 8.91
CA ASP A 622 -48.04 -38.08 9.59
C ASP A 622 -49.52 -37.82 9.31
N LYS A 623 -50.21 -37.46 10.40
CA LYS A 623 -51.59 -36.98 10.36
C LYS A 623 -51.70 -35.78 11.27
N SER A 624 -52.24 -34.68 10.81
CA SER A 624 -52.63 -33.47 11.57
C SER A 624 -52.38 -33.52 13.10
N GLY A 625 -51.08 -33.43 13.51
CA GLY A 625 -50.67 -33.39 14.92
C GLY A 625 -50.44 -34.74 15.60
N GLU A 626 -50.37 -35.82 14.84
CA GLU A 626 -49.99 -37.15 15.30
C GLU A 626 -49.17 -37.82 14.21
N SER A 627 -48.01 -38.35 14.57
CA SER A 627 -47.19 -39.20 13.71
C SER A 627 -47.17 -40.61 14.22
N ILE A 628 -47.10 -41.57 13.33
CA ILE A 628 -47.01 -42.99 13.68
C ILE A 628 -45.71 -43.56 13.13
N PHE A 629 -45.13 -44.52 13.81
CA PHE A 629 -44.09 -45.41 13.36
C PHE A 629 -44.65 -46.84 13.26
N GLY A 630 -44.30 -47.54 12.19
CA GLY A 630 -44.71 -48.92 11.97
C GLY A 630 -43.59 -49.80 11.44
N LEU A 631 -43.53 -51.03 11.95
CA LEU A 631 -42.57 -52.03 11.48
C LEU A 631 -43.31 -53.30 11.05
N VAL A 632 -42.96 -53.77 9.85
CA VAL A 632 -43.60 -54.94 9.21
C VAL A 632 -42.57 -56.01 8.93
N ASP A 633 -42.79 -57.23 9.38
CA ASP A 633 -42.03 -58.43 8.94
C ASP A 633 -42.62 -58.90 7.59
N ILE A 634 -41.86 -58.81 6.52
CA ILE A 634 -42.29 -59.17 5.16
C ILE A 634 -42.41 -60.70 5.02
N ALA A 635 -41.49 -61.42 5.63
CA ALA A 635 -41.46 -62.89 5.51
C ALA A 635 -42.69 -63.55 6.18
N GLU A 636 -43.07 -63.05 7.35
CA GLU A 636 -44.23 -63.48 8.10
C GLU A 636 -45.52 -62.73 7.72
N SER A 637 -45.42 -61.63 6.90
CA SER A 637 -46.53 -60.76 6.54
C SER A 637 -47.30 -60.23 7.75
N VAL A 638 -46.53 -59.85 8.82
CA VAL A 638 -47.06 -59.41 10.12
C VAL A 638 -46.61 -57.98 10.44
N TYR A 639 -47.60 -57.16 10.84
CA TYR A 639 -47.29 -55.90 11.51
C TYR A 639 -46.75 -56.17 12.91
N MET A 640 -45.48 -55.89 13.15
CA MET A 640 -44.83 -56.35 14.39
C MET A 640 -44.92 -55.30 15.49
N ASN A 641 -44.66 -54.04 15.26
CA ASN A 641 -44.61 -53.01 16.28
C ASN A 641 -44.92 -51.63 15.66
N GLY A 642 -45.52 -50.77 16.47
CA GLY A 642 -45.74 -49.40 16.12
C GLY A 642 -46.12 -48.58 17.34
N TYR A 643 -45.79 -47.33 17.30
CA TYR A 643 -46.25 -46.36 18.32
C TYR A 643 -46.66 -45.07 17.67
N SER A 644 -47.34 -44.19 18.38
CA SER A 644 -47.68 -42.87 17.94
C SER A 644 -46.98 -41.83 18.82
N SER A 645 -46.56 -40.74 18.14
CA SER A 645 -45.94 -39.59 18.76
C SER A 645 -46.70 -38.30 18.41
N ARG A 646 -46.51 -37.26 19.22
CA ARG A 646 -46.95 -35.91 18.88
C ARG A 646 -45.87 -35.09 18.15
N ASN A 647 -44.66 -35.61 18.15
CA ASN A 647 -43.56 -35.01 17.42
C ASN A 647 -43.60 -35.48 15.97
N ASN A 648 -42.96 -34.72 15.09
CA ASN A 648 -42.73 -35.16 13.71
C ASN A 648 -41.67 -36.30 13.75
N LEU A 649 -42.04 -37.46 13.20
CA LEU A 649 -41.10 -38.62 13.15
C LEU A 649 -40.34 -38.54 11.83
N LEU A 650 -39.01 -38.57 11.94
CA LEU A 650 -38.13 -38.73 10.76
C LEU A 650 -37.54 -40.12 10.77
N LEU A 651 -37.50 -40.77 9.58
CA LEU A 651 -37.09 -42.16 9.44
C LEU A 651 -36.04 -42.29 8.35
N HIS A 652 -35.02 -43.07 8.65
CA HIS A 652 -34.09 -43.62 7.66
C HIS A 652 -33.87 -45.09 7.88
N ALA A 653 -33.87 -45.87 6.81
CA ALA A 653 -33.62 -47.30 6.87
C ALA A 653 -32.54 -47.70 5.86
N ASP A 654 -31.55 -48.43 6.32
CA ASP A 654 -30.44 -48.93 5.50
C ASP A 654 -30.09 -50.39 5.88
N GLU A 655 -29.03 -50.92 5.32
CA GLU A 655 -28.58 -52.31 5.59
C GLU A 655 -28.16 -52.53 7.05
N GLN A 656 -27.87 -51.49 7.81
CA GLN A 656 -27.41 -51.57 9.20
C GLN A 656 -28.56 -51.49 10.20
N GLY A 657 -29.72 -50.96 9.81
CA GLY A 657 -30.87 -50.88 10.68
C GLY A 657 -31.84 -49.74 10.32
N ILE A 658 -32.64 -49.39 11.28
CA ILE A 658 -33.58 -48.26 11.21
C ILE A 658 -33.13 -47.18 12.15
N TYR A 659 -33.11 -45.97 11.68
CA TYR A 659 -32.86 -44.75 12.45
C TYR A 659 -34.17 -43.97 12.51
N LEU A 660 -34.63 -43.67 13.72
CA LEU A 660 -35.90 -43.03 13.97
C LEU A 660 -35.67 -41.83 14.90
N SER A 661 -36.01 -40.62 14.44
CA SER A 661 -36.03 -39.43 15.29
C SER A 661 -37.46 -39.19 15.82
N ASP A 662 -37.60 -38.99 17.14
CA ASP A 662 -38.79 -38.55 17.81
C ASP A 662 -38.50 -37.31 18.66
N GLY A 663 -38.69 -36.16 18.05
CA GLY A 663 -38.40 -34.86 18.66
C GLY A 663 -36.90 -34.71 18.90
N ASN A 664 -36.46 -34.70 20.13
CA ASN A 664 -35.09 -34.51 20.55
C ASN A 664 -34.28 -35.79 20.74
N LEU A 665 -34.84 -36.94 20.43
CA LEU A 665 -34.23 -38.25 20.57
C LEU A 665 -34.06 -38.90 19.20
N LEU A 666 -32.90 -39.43 18.89
CA LEU A 666 -32.62 -40.28 17.72
C LEU A 666 -32.18 -41.64 18.22
N VAL A 667 -32.92 -42.70 17.79
CA VAL A 667 -32.60 -44.07 18.11
C VAL A 667 -32.31 -44.89 16.86
N ARG A 668 -31.47 -45.89 17.02
CA ARG A 668 -31.20 -46.91 16.03
C ARG A 668 -31.73 -48.27 16.48
N PHE A 669 -32.44 -48.96 15.57
CA PHE A 669 -32.80 -50.37 15.73
C PHE A 669 -31.86 -51.19 14.86
N ASP A 670 -31.15 -52.15 15.49
CA ASP A 670 -30.20 -53.01 14.78
C ASP A 670 -30.93 -53.92 13.78
N ALA A 671 -30.38 -54.07 12.57
CA ALA A 671 -31.01 -54.82 11.50
C ALA A 671 -31.22 -56.32 11.79
N GLN A 672 -30.46 -56.93 12.71
CA GLN A 672 -30.49 -58.38 13.00
C GLN A 672 -31.22 -58.67 14.34
N THR A 673 -30.95 -57.84 15.33
CA THR A 673 -31.43 -58.09 16.70
C THR A 673 -32.66 -57.27 17.05
N LEU A 674 -32.93 -56.17 16.31
CA LEU A 674 -33.93 -55.13 16.61
C LEU A 674 -33.71 -54.50 18.00
N GLU A 675 -32.49 -54.62 18.54
CA GLU A 675 -32.12 -53.91 19.77
C GLU A 675 -32.04 -52.39 19.51
N GLU A 676 -32.62 -51.65 20.41
CA GLU A 676 -32.65 -50.21 20.40
C GLU A 676 -31.35 -49.63 20.98
N THR A 677 -30.74 -48.70 20.26
CA THR A 677 -29.58 -47.95 20.72
C THR A 677 -29.88 -46.47 20.57
N GLU A 678 -29.72 -45.70 21.64
CA GLU A 678 -29.76 -44.23 21.58
C GLU A 678 -28.54 -43.72 20.84
N MET A 679 -28.77 -43.00 19.74
CA MET A 679 -27.69 -42.41 18.91
C MET A 679 -27.43 -40.94 19.20
N ALA A 680 -28.48 -40.18 19.54
CA ALA A 680 -28.37 -38.76 19.84
C ALA A 680 -29.50 -38.34 20.78
N TYR A 681 -29.18 -37.54 21.75
CA TYR A 681 -30.12 -36.86 22.62
C TYR A 681 -29.76 -35.37 22.74
N THR A 682 -30.67 -34.49 22.37
CA THR A 682 -30.49 -33.05 22.45
C THR A 682 -31.34 -32.48 23.60
N GLU A 683 -30.72 -31.72 24.51
CA GLU A 683 -31.45 -31.12 25.62
C GLU A 683 -32.41 -30.02 25.12
N ASN A 684 -33.73 -30.32 25.17
CA ASN A 684 -34.83 -29.39 24.86
C ASN A 684 -34.86 -28.78 23.44
N VAL A 685 -34.17 -29.37 22.47
CA VAL A 685 -34.11 -28.94 21.10
C VAL A 685 -34.51 -30.10 20.17
N ASN A 686 -35.42 -29.87 19.20
CA ASN A 686 -35.83 -30.92 18.30
C ASN A 686 -34.85 -31.14 17.16
N ILE A 687 -34.70 -32.40 16.73
CA ILE A 687 -33.97 -32.72 15.51
C ILE A 687 -34.88 -32.41 14.33
N THR A 688 -34.40 -31.59 13.39
CA THR A 688 -35.15 -31.14 12.21
C THR A 688 -34.83 -31.95 10.96
N ALA A 689 -33.63 -32.52 10.89
CA ALA A 689 -33.20 -33.37 9.81
C ALA A 689 -32.01 -34.22 10.28
N PHE A 690 -31.85 -35.40 9.70
CA PHE A 690 -30.64 -36.18 9.89
C PHE A 690 -30.31 -36.99 8.64
N SER A 691 -29.08 -37.44 8.53
CA SER A 691 -28.60 -38.34 7.48
C SER A 691 -27.64 -39.34 8.07
N VAL A 692 -27.67 -40.56 7.49
CA VAL A 692 -26.85 -41.68 7.94
C VAL A 692 -26.02 -42.19 6.78
N ASP A 693 -24.75 -42.48 7.03
CA ASP A 693 -23.89 -43.21 6.09
C ASP A 693 -22.88 -44.05 6.88
N ASN A 694 -22.82 -45.37 6.58
CA ASN A 694 -21.93 -46.32 7.22
C ASN A 694 -22.00 -46.33 8.77
N GLY A 695 -23.18 -46.04 9.33
CA GLY A 695 -23.44 -45.98 10.77
C GLY A 695 -23.08 -44.66 11.43
N TYR A 696 -22.47 -43.74 10.71
CA TYR A 696 -22.28 -42.36 11.15
C TYR A 696 -23.57 -41.57 10.96
N VAL A 697 -23.86 -40.66 11.89
CA VAL A 697 -25.08 -39.86 11.88
C VAL A 697 -24.71 -38.38 11.92
N LEU A 698 -25.28 -37.62 11.01
CA LEU A 698 -25.28 -36.15 11.08
C LEU A 698 -26.69 -35.64 11.33
N ALA A 699 -26.95 -35.01 12.45
CA ALA A 699 -28.25 -34.53 12.87
C ALA A 699 -28.27 -32.98 12.95
N ALA A 700 -29.25 -32.33 12.31
CA ALA A 700 -29.52 -30.91 12.41
C ALA A 700 -30.62 -30.66 13.45
N THR A 701 -30.55 -29.55 14.16
CA THR A 701 -31.47 -29.16 15.25
C THR A 701 -32.10 -27.81 15.04
N GLU A 702 -33.22 -27.54 15.72
CA GLU A 702 -33.99 -26.27 15.61
C GLU A 702 -33.19 -25.01 16.01
N ASP A 703 -32.15 -25.15 16.82
CA ASP A 703 -31.25 -24.06 17.23
C ASP A 703 -30.13 -23.79 16.23
N ASN A 704 -30.24 -24.33 15.03
CA ASN A 704 -29.29 -24.20 13.93
C ASN A 704 -27.90 -24.82 14.20
N CYS A 705 -27.86 -25.85 15.01
CA CYS A 705 -26.68 -26.67 15.19
C CYS A 705 -26.79 -27.97 14.41
N PHE A 706 -25.65 -28.56 14.04
CA PHE A 706 -25.59 -29.94 13.57
C PHE A 706 -24.49 -30.67 14.30
N SER A 707 -24.87 -31.86 14.76
CA SER A 707 -24.02 -32.72 15.55
C SER A 707 -23.70 -33.97 14.76
N PHE A 708 -22.44 -34.35 14.80
CA PHE A 708 -21.94 -35.55 14.13
C PHE A 708 -21.63 -36.64 15.15
N TYR A 709 -22.15 -37.82 14.95
CA TYR A 709 -22.00 -39.00 15.84
C TYR A 709 -21.34 -40.12 15.07
N ASP A 710 -20.47 -40.89 15.76
CA ASP A 710 -19.89 -42.11 15.23
C ASP A 710 -20.87 -43.31 15.31
N SER A 711 -20.49 -44.44 14.74
CA SER A 711 -21.28 -45.65 14.77
C SER A 711 -21.50 -46.26 16.17
N GLY A 712 -20.80 -45.79 17.18
CA GLY A 712 -20.92 -46.13 18.58
C GLY A 712 -21.77 -45.13 19.38
N ALA A 713 -22.43 -44.19 18.72
CA ALA A 713 -23.22 -43.11 19.32
C ALA A 713 -22.42 -42.08 20.11
N ASN A 714 -21.10 -41.94 19.88
CA ASN A 714 -20.29 -40.93 20.49
C ASN A 714 -20.37 -39.63 19.67
N LEU A 715 -20.62 -38.53 20.36
CA LEU A 715 -20.58 -37.19 19.73
C LEU A 715 -19.14 -36.86 19.30
N MET A 716 -18.92 -36.65 18.04
CA MET A 716 -17.61 -36.34 17.45
C MET A 716 -17.38 -34.83 17.31
N SER A 717 -18.38 -34.10 16.83
CA SER A 717 -18.33 -32.64 16.69
C SER A 717 -19.72 -32.03 16.66
N THR A 718 -19.80 -30.75 17.04
CA THR A 718 -20.99 -29.91 16.87
C THR A 718 -20.57 -28.62 16.21
N GLU A 719 -21.27 -28.25 15.15
CA GLU A 719 -21.08 -27.02 14.38
C GLU A 719 -22.35 -26.19 14.44
N SER A 720 -22.21 -24.87 14.58
CA SER A 720 -23.34 -23.95 14.51
C SER A 720 -23.50 -23.37 13.10
N CYS A 721 -24.74 -23.14 12.71
CA CYS A 721 -25.12 -22.51 11.45
C CYS A 721 -25.90 -21.23 11.76
N ASN A 722 -25.63 -20.14 11.01
CA ASN A 722 -26.40 -18.90 11.17
C ASN A 722 -27.81 -18.97 10.58
N GLU A 723 -28.17 -20.08 9.93
CA GLU A 723 -29.41 -20.27 9.19
C GLU A 723 -30.02 -21.62 9.51
N ASN A 724 -31.36 -21.71 9.48
CA ASN A 724 -32.08 -22.96 9.65
C ASN A 724 -31.62 -24.00 8.62
N CYS A 725 -31.28 -25.21 9.07
CA CYS A 725 -30.97 -26.33 8.19
C CYS A 725 -32.16 -27.29 8.16
N ASP A 726 -32.82 -27.42 6.96
CA ASP A 726 -33.98 -28.28 6.72
C ASP A 726 -33.58 -29.61 6.15
N PHE A 727 -32.40 -29.72 5.60
CA PHE A 727 -31.90 -30.98 5.09
C PHE A 727 -30.40 -31.15 5.30
N VAL A 728 -30.04 -32.41 5.45
CA VAL A 728 -28.66 -32.87 5.64
C VAL A 728 -28.49 -34.12 4.78
N VAL A 729 -27.41 -34.18 4.04
CA VAL A 729 -27.03 -35.40 3.29
C VAL A 729 -25.58 -35.72 3.57
N LEU A 730 -25.36 -36.95 4.03
CA LEU A 730 -24.04 -37.49 4.39
C LEU A 730 -23.66 -38.55 3.36
N ALA A 731 -22.45 -38.50 2.80
CA ALA A 731 -21.91 -39.53 1.95
C ALA A 731 -20.37 -39.52 1.97
N GLY A 732 -19.78 -40.65 2.41
CA GLY A 732 -18.34 -40.81 2.51
C GLY A 732 -17.67 -39.75 3.36
N LYS A 733 -16.74 -39.02 2.74
CA LYS A 733 -15.97 -37.94 3.43
C LYS A 733 -16.63 -36.56 3.37
N TYR A 734 -17.82 -36.45 2.77
CA TYR A 734 -18.50 -35.17 2.63
C TYR A 734 -19.91 -35.19 3.24
N ALA A 735 -20.34 -34.07 3.73
CA ALA A 735 -21.70 -33.78 4.07
C ALA A 735 -22.14 -32.47 3.45
N VAL A 736 -23.42 -32.40 3.04
CA VAL A 736 -24.03 -31.20 2.54
C VAL A 736 -25.21 -30.84 3.42
N VAL A 737 -25.23 -29.60 3.91
CA VAL A 737 -26.31 -29.08 4.73
C VAL A 737 -26.88 -27.82 4.08
N GLY A 738 -28.14 -27.54 4.29
CA GLY A 738 -28.77 -26.37 3.69
C GLY A 738 -30.21 -26.17 4.09
N ASN A 739 -30.79 -25.10 3.52
CA ASN A 739 -32.18 -24.70 3.72
C ASN A 739 -32.93 -24.79 2.38
N ARG A 740 -34.14 -25.35 2.39
CA ARG A 740 -34.98 -25.51 1.18
C ARG A 740 -35.42 -24.19 0.57
N ASN A 741 -35.29 -23.08 1.30
CA ASN A 741 -35.71 -21.75 0.84
C ASN A 741 -34.53 -20.89 0.37
N GLU A 742 -33.29 -21.37 0.50
CA GLU A 742 -32.10 -20.61 0.19
C GLU A 742 -31.30 -21.22 -0.96
N PRO A 743 -30.74 -20.38 -1.85
CA PRO A 743 -29.95 -20.85 -2.98
C PRO A 743 -28.48 -21.10 -2.60
N ALA A 744 -28.22 -21.61 -1.40
CA ALA A 744 -26.88 -21.88 -0.92
C ALA A 744 -26.83 -23.20 -0.14
N LEU A 745 -25.76 -23.96 -0.35
CA LEU A 745 -25.48 -25.21 0.36
C LEU A 745 -24.13 -25.09 1.05
N ARG A 746 -24.03 -25.55 2.30
CA ARG A 746 -22.74 -25.72 2.96
C ARG A 746 -22.20 -27.12 2.68
N LEU A 747 -21.00 -27.18 2.16
CA LEU A 747 -20.22 -28.40 2.00
C LEU A 747 -19.31 -28.56 3.22
N LEU A 748 -19.46 -29.66 3.91
CA LEU A 748 -18.62 -30.07 5.02
C LEU A 748 -17.75 -31.25 4.58
N LYS A 749 -16.55 -31.35 5.17
CA LYS A 749 -15.61 -32.44 4.91
C LYS A 749 -15.22 -33.10 6.22
N LEU A 750 -15.22 -34.42 6.23
CA LEU A 750 -14.75 -35.19 7.38
C LEU A 750 -13.23 -35.07 7.51
N GLU A 751 -12.78 -34.59 8.64
CA GLU A 751 -11.40 -34.54 9.03
C GLU A 751 -11.12 -35.55 10.13
N ASN A 752 -9.99 -36.23 10.02
CA ASN A 752 -9.52 -37.21 11.00
C ASN A 752 -8.04 -36.98 11.24
N HIS A 753 -7.72 -36.67 12.48
CA HIS A 753 -6.38 -36.32 12.91
C HIS A 753 -5.66 -37.46 13.68
N SER A 754 -5.95 -38.70 13.30
CA SER A 754 -5.31 -39.86 13.94
C SER A 754 -3.78 -39.84 13.86
N GLU A 755 -3.18 -39.19 12.84
CA GLU A 755 -1.73 -39.02 12.73
C GLU A 755 -1.15 -38.07 13.79
N ALA A 756 -1.98 -37.18 14.35
CA ALA A 756 -1.61 -36.24 15.41
C ALA A 756 -1.80 -36.84 16.81
N GLN A 757 -2.30 -38.05 16.91
CA GLN A 757 -2.58 -38.72 18.18
C GLN A 757 -1.29 -38.91 18.99
N LEU A 758 -1.30 -38.43 20.22
CA LEU A 758 -0.22 -38.58 21.19
C LEU A 758 -0.51 -39.75 22.16
N LEU A 759 -1.74 -39.85 22.64
CA LEU A 759 -2.17 -40.80 23.63
C LEU A 759 -3.67 -41.06 23.52
N SER A 760 -4.13 -42.30 23.75
CA SER A 760 -5.53 -42.67 23.96
C SER A 760 -5.82 -42.91 25.41
N TYR A 761 -7.01 -42.50 25.88
CA TYR A 761 -7.50 -42.71 27.23
C TYR A 761 -8.99 -43.09 27.23
N ASP A 762 -9.56 -43.46 28.38
CA ASP A 762 -11.00 -43.77 28.48
C ASP A 762 -11.82 -42.45 28.40
N ALA A 763 -12.47 -42.22 27.26
CA ALA A 763 -13.29 -41.03 27.00
C ALA A 763 -14.46 -40.83 28.00
N ARG A 764 -14.84 -41.89 28.70
CA ARG A 764 -15.91 -41.82 29.72
C ARG A 764 -15.43 -41.31 31.06
N TYR A 765 -14.12 -41.11 31.24
CA TYR A 765 -13.58 -40.53 32.46
C TYR A 765 -13.74 -39.00 32.41
N PRO A 766 -14.62 -38.43 33.26
CA PRO A 766 -14.78 -37.00 33.30
C PRO A 766 -13.53 -36.36 33.89
N HIS A 767 -12.93 -35.45 33.20
CA HIS A 767 -11.78 -34.69 33.66
C HIS A 767 -11.88 -33.25 33.22
N ASP A 768 -11.26 -32.36 33.97
CA ASP A 768 -11.27 -30.92 33.74
C ASP A 768 -9.93 -30.44 33.16
N GLU A 769 -8.88 -31.27 33.29
CA GLU A 769 -7.53 -30.89 32.91
C GLU A 769 -6.70 -32.10 32.50
N ALA A 770 -5.91 -31.92 31.44
CA ALA A 770 -4.89 -32.89 31.00
C ALA A 770 -3.51 -32.19 30.99
N ARG A 771 -2.49 -32.89 31.50
CA ARG A 771 -1.10 -32.42 31.52
C ARG A 771 -0.13 -33.53 31.19
N ILE A 772 0.94 -33.19 30.50
CA ILE A 772 2.03 -34.14 30.24
C ILE A 772 3.13 -33.92 31.27
N SER A 773 3.64 -35.03 31.83
CA SER A 773 4.74 -34.99 32.80
C SER A 773 5.97 -34.28 32.26
N GLN A 774 6.79 -33.72 33.12
CA GLN A 774 7.97 -32.95 32.76
C GLN A 774 8.97 -33.75 31.91
N ASN A 775 9.06 -35.07 32.15
CA ASN A 775 9.89 -36.00 31.37
C ASN A 775 9.22 -36.51 30.08
N GLY A 776 7.96 -36.13 29.80
CA GLY A 776 7.23 -36.51 28.58
C GLY A 776 6.83 -38.00 28.56
N GLN A 777 6.86 -38.76 29.70
CA GLN A 777 6.60 -40.20 29.72
C GLN A 777 5.23 -40.57 30.19
N THR A 778 4.52 -39.66 30.88
CA THR A 778 3.17 -39.91 31.41
C THR A 778 2.27 -38.73 31.13
N ALA A 779 1.00 -38.98 30.97
CA ALA A 779 -0.07 -38.00 30.91
C ALA A 779 -0.98 -38.14 32.14
N MET A 780 -1.44 -37.02 32.66
CA MET A 780 -2.37 -36.98 33.79
C MET A 780 -3.67 -36.36 33.36
N LEU A 781 -4.77 -37.02 33.63
CA LEU A 781 -6.11 -36.47 33.53
C LEU A 781 -6.62 -36.21 34.94
N PHE A 782 -7.02 -35.00 35.19
CA PHE A 782 -7.46 -34.56 36.53
C PHE A 782 -8.91 -34.06 36.51
N SER A 783 -9.68 -34.46 37.50
CA SER A 783 -11.01 -33.95 37.76
C SER A 783 -11.16 -33.57 39.24
N TYR A 784 -12.21 -32.84 39.59
CA TYR A 784 -12.56 -32.57 40.98
C TYR A 784 -12.81 -33.85 41.81
N GLN A 785 -13.00 -35.00 41.14
CA GLN A 785 -13.23 -36.29 41.80
C GLN A 785 -11.97 -37.09 42.04
N GLY A 786 -10.91 -36.83 41.25
CA GLY A 786 -9.69 -37.61 41.32
C GLY A 786 -8.80 -37.40 40.11
N PHE A 787 -7.84 -38.28 39.93
CA PHE A 787 -6.94 -38.21 38.77
C PHE A 787 -6.66 -39.63 38.24
N ARG A 788 -6.31 -39.65 36.94
CA ARG A 788 -5.75 -40.85 36.27
C ARG A 788 -4.40 -40.51 35.65
N ILE A 789 -3.47 -41.44 35.71
CA ILE A 789 -2.14 -41.32 35.10
C ILE A 789 -1.97 -42.44 34.10
N TYR A 790 -1.67 -42.06 32.86
CA TYR A 790 -1.43 -42.97 31.74
C TYR A 790 0.04 -42.91 31.32
N ASN A 791 0.60 -44.02 30.83
CA ASN A 791 1.82 -43.97 30.05
C ASN A 791 1.54 -43.49 28.63
N MET A 792 2.57 -43.22 27.83
CA MET A 792 2.38 -42.74 26.45
C MET A 792 1.89 -43.81 25.48
N ASP A 793 1.78 -45.05 25.93
CA ASP A 793 1.16 -46.15 25.17
C ASP A 793 -0.37 -46.29 25.49
N GLY A 794 -0.90 -45.43 26.36
CA GLY A 794 -2.32 -45.43 26.74
C GLY A 794 -2.68 -46.38 27.88
N GLU A 795 -1.71 -47.02 28.54
CA GLU A 795 -1.96 -47.89 29.67
C GLU A 795 -2.17 -47.07 30.93
N LEU A 796 -3.25 -47.35 31.67
CA LEU A 796 -3.53 -46.71 32.96
C LEU A 796 -2.50 -47.20 33.98
N LEU A 797 -1.67 -46.30 34.49
CA LEU A 797 -0.65 -46.59 35.50
C LEU A 797 -1.17 -46.43 36.90
N ALA A 798 -1.96 -45.39 37.16
CA ALA A 798 -2.48 -45.05 38.46
C ALA A 798 -3.83 -44.36 38.38
N GLU A 799 -4.67 -44.62 39.38
CA GLU A 799 -5.95 -43.93 39.58
C GLU A 799 -6.13 -43.67 41.07
N ALA A 800 -6.53 -42.45 41.43
CA ALA A 800 -6.84 -42.12 42.81
C ALA A 800 -8.03 -41.20 42.92
N GLU A 801 -8.91 -41.47 43.85
CA GLU A 801 -9.94 -40.53 44.27
C GLU A 801 -9.32 -39.56 45.30
N LEU A 802 -9.57 -38.28 45.08
CA LEU A 802 -9.09 -37.24 45.98
C LEU A 802 -10.04 -37.12 47.20
N PRO A 803 -9.50 -37.09 48.42
CA PRO A 803 -10.30 -36.87 49.62
C PRO A 803 -10.83 -35.42 49.64
N ASP A 804 -11.98 -35.22 50.31
CA ASP A 804 -12.56 -33.90 50.54
C ASP A 804 -12.72 -33.02 49.30
N LYS A 805 -13.43 -33.55 48.26
CA LYS A 805 -13.64 -32.99 46.92
C LYS A 805 -14.06 -31.50 46.90
N GLU A 806 -14.74 -31.02 47.92
CA GLU A 806 -15.20 -29.62 48.04
C GLU A 806 -14.09 -28.65 48.50
N GLN A 807 -12.90 -29.17 48.86
CA GLN A 807 -11.79 -28.38 49.39
C GLN A 807 -10.59 -28.27 48.47
N ILE A 808 -10.67 -28.82 47.28
CA ILE A 808 -9.61 -28.66 46.29
C ILE A 808 -9.66 -27.23 45.75
N TYR A 809 -8.57 -26.53 45.87
CA TYR A 809 -8.39 -25.24 45.26
C TYR A 809 -8.17 -25.43 43.76
N ASP A 810 -8.72 -24.57 42.97
CA ASP A 810 -8.79 -24.65 41.52
C ASP A 810 -7.58 -25.30 40.84
N GLN A 811 -7.78 -25.77 39.63
CA GLN A 811 -6.96 -26.63 38.74
C GLN A 811 -5.46 -26.26 38.60
N GLN A 812 -5.06 -25.09 39.01
CA GLN A 812 -3.69 -24.57 38.87
C GLN A 812 -2.70 -25.16 39.88
N PHE A 813 -3.18 -25.92 40.80
CA PHE A 813 -2.36 -26.48 41.91
C PHE A 813 -1.84 -27.88 41.67
N ILE A 814 -2.04 -28.39 40.42
CA ILE A 814 -1.45 -29.64 40.00
C ILE A 814 -0.07 -29.35 39.40
N LYS A 815 0.95 -29.80 40.10
CA LYS A 815 2.32 -29.73 39.57
C LYS A 815 2.76 -31.11 39.17
N ASN A 816 3.13 -31.23 37.90
CA ASN A 816 3.77 -32.40 37.39
C ASN A 816 5.27 -32.20 37.38
N THR A 817 5.99 -32.97 38.21
CA THR A 817 7.45 -32.89 38.27
C THR A 817 8.08 -33.87 37.29
N ASP A 818 9.05 -34.62 37.64
CA ASP A 818 9.78 -35.58 36.78
C ASP A 818 8.93 -36.75 36.24
N GLY A 819 7.61 -36.77 36.48
CA GLY A 819 6.70 -37.84 36.10
C GLY A 819 6.62 -38.93 37.15
N SER A 820 7.33 -38.80 38.25
CA SER A 820 7.30 -39.81 39.33
C SER A 820 6.22 -39.56 40.38
N TRP A 821 5.77 -38.32 40.47
CA TRP A 821 4.74 -37.93 41.43
C TRP A 821 3.94 -36.69 40.96
N LEU A 822 2.73 -36.54 41.55
CA LEU A 822 1.79 -35.44 41.31
C LEU A 822 1.62 -34.63 42.60
N GLU A 823 1.77 -33.32 42.57
CA GLU A 823 1.49 -32.41 43.69
C GLU A 823 0.11 -31.78 43.52
N VAL A 824 -0.75 -31.92 44.49
CA VAL A 824 -2.05 -31.25 44.55
C VAL A 824 -2.06 -30.27 45.71
N THR A 825 -2.49 -29.03 45.46
CA THR A 825 -2.65 -28.02 46.53
C THR A 825 -4.12 -27.84 46.90
N TRP A 826 -4.43 -27.86 48.16
CA TRP A 826 -5.77 -27.72 48.71
C TRP A 826 -6.10 -26.27 49.05
N TYR A 827 -7.38 -25.97 49.27
CA TYR A 827 -7.84 -24.64 49.69
C TYR A 827 -7.24 -24.13 51.02
N ASP A 828 -6.86 -25.00 51.91
CA ASP A 828 -6.17 -24.65 53.15
C ASP A 828 -4.66 -24.43 52.96
N GLY A 829 -4.18 -24.56 51.73
CA GLY A 829 -2.76 -24.44 51.37
C GLY A 829 -1.98 -25.74 51.58
N ALA A 830 -2.58 -26.80 52.06
CA ALA A 830 -1.92 -28.08 52.17
C ALA A 830 -1.55 -28.65 50.82
N LYS A 831 -0.35 -29.22 50.76
CA LYS A 831 0.16 -29.86 49.52
C LYS A 831 0.24 -31.35 49.75
N ARG A 832 -0.33 -32.10 48.81
CA ARG A 832 -0.25 -33.57 48.80
C ARG A 832 0.43 -34.06 47.54
N CYS A 833 1.40 -34.93 47.75
CA CYS A 833 2.13 -35.56 46.64
C CYS A 833 1.69 -37.03 46.49
N TYR A 834 1.33 -37.43 45.29
CA TYR A 834 0.89 -38.78 44.96
C TYR A 834 1.89 -39.44 43.99
N SER A 835 2.07 -40.73 44.12
CA SER A 835 2.92 -41.54 43.26
C SER A 835 2.29 -41.69 41.86
N ALA A 836 3.06 -41.42 40.82
CA ALA A 836 2.63 -41.66 39.44
C ALA A 836 2.57 -43.15 39.09
N ALA A 837 3.13 -44.00 39.91
CA ALA A 837 3.16 -45.44 39.62
C ALA A 837 1.90 -46.18 40.11
N ASP A 838 1.28 -45.74 41.21
CA ASP A 838 0.17 -46.44 41.83
C ASP A 838 -0.86 -45.50 42.49
N GLY A 839 -0.78 -44.20 42.28
CA GLY A 839 -1.70 -43.21 42.85
C GLY A 839 -1.63 -43.06 44.39
N SER A 840 -0.70 -43.72 45.04
CA SER A 840 -0.58 -43.65 46.54
C SER A 840 -0.09 -42.32 47.04
N LEU A 841 -0.63 -41.86 48.18
CA LEU A 841 -0.17 -40.63 48.83
C LEU A 841 1.26 -40.82 49.36
N LEU A 842 2.21 -40.02 48.86
CA LEU A 842 3.62 -40.05 49.24
C LEU A 842 3.94 -39.10 50.39
N SER A 843 3.40 -37.90 50.35
CA SER A 843 3.64 -36.89 51.39
C SER A 843 2.48 -35.92 51.48
N GLU A 844 2.35 -35.33 52.67
CA GLU A 844 1.43 -34.22 52.91
C GLU A 844 2.18 -33.13 53.68
N GLU A 845 2.11 -31.88 53.18
CA GLU A 845 2.70 -30.71 53.82
C GLU A 845 1.60 -29.70 54.15
N ALA A 846 1.59 -29.20 55.38
CA ALA A 846 0.68 -28.12 55.74
C ALA A 846 1.14 -26.82 55.13
N GLY A 847 0.22 -26.08 54.48
CA GLY A 847 0.46 -24.76 53.89
C GLY A 847 -0.39 -23.67 54.55
N GLU A 848 -0.24 -22.46 54.05
CA GLU A 848 -1.15 -21.35 54.43
C GLU A 848 -2.21 -21.22 53.32
N ALA A 849 -3.46 -21.02 53.70
CA ALA A 849 -4.56 -20.83 52.78
C ALA A 849 -4.23 -19.68 51.81
N PRO A 850 -4.41 -19.85 50.51
CA PRO A 850 -4.15 -18.78 49.54
C PRO A 850 -5.00 -17.55 49.86
N SER A 851 -4.47 -16.36 49.69
CA SER A 851 -5.23 -15.12 49.91
C SER A 851 -6.40 -15.05 48.91
N LYS A 852 -7.54 -14.50 49.33
CA LYS A 852 -8.73 -14.32 48.46
C LYS A 852 -8.52 -13.39 47.27
N ASP A 853 -7.44 -12.62 47.26
CA ASP A 853 -7.03 -11.75 46.14
C ASP A 853 -5.80 -12.37 45.47
N LEU A 854 -5.95 -13.50 44.84
CA LEU A 854 -4.85 -14.17 44.14
C LEU A 854 -4.48 -13.42 42.87
N TYR A 855 -3.31 -12.80 42.95
CA TYR A 855 -2.55 -12.46 41.78
C TYR A 855 -1.67 -13.66 41.44
N GLU A 856 -1.92 -14.29 40.31
CA GLU A 856 -0.96 -15.21 39.74
C GLU A 856 0.02 -14.45 38.86
N GLU A 857 1.29 -14.79 38.99
CA GLU A 857 2.35 -14.18 38.23
C GLU A 857 3.03 -15.25 37.39
N PHE A 858 3.01 -15.02 36.07
CA PHE A 858 3.72 -15.84 35.12
C PHE A 858 4.95 -15.08 34.63
N TYR A 859 6.01 -15.81 34.34
CA TYR A 859 7.28 -15.22 33.93
C TYR A 859 7.73 -15.83 32.62
N THR A 860 8.06 -14.98 31.65
CA THR A 860 8.80 -15.33 30.43
C THR A 860 10.23 -14.82 30.53
N GLN A 861 11.03 -14.95 29.50
CA GLN A 861 12.41 -14.43 29.50
C GLN A 861 12.48 -12.91 29.70
N GLN A 862 11.48 -12.16 29.24
CA GLN A 862 11.48 -10.70 29.21
C GLN A 862 10.32 -10.05 29.96
N TYR A 863 9.27 -10.81 30.24
CA TYR A 863 8.03 -10.24 30.76
C TYR A 863 7.54 -10.94 32.03
N ARG A 864 6.92 -10.17 32.91
CA ARG A 864 6.09 -10.62 34.02
C ARG A 864 4.63 -10.37 33.67
N ILE A 865 3.81 -11.37 33.78
CA ILE A 865 2.37 -11.30 33.49
C ILE A 865 1.65 -11.53 34.80
N ALA A 866 0.90 -10.51 35.26
CA ALA A 866 0.13 -10.54 36.47
C ALA A 866 -1.35 -10.76 36.13
N SER A 867 -1.91 -11.88 36.56
CA SER A 867 -3.32 -12.24 36.39
C SER A 867 -4.09 -12.10 37.69
N SER A 868 -5.34 -11.64 37.60
CA SER A 868 -6.26 -11.55 38.75
C SER A 868 -7.61 -12.18 38.35
N LEU A 869 -8.34 -12.66 39.35
CA LEU A 869 -9.67 -13.28 39.16
C LEU A 869 -10.73 -12.37 38.54
N HIS A 870 -10.53 -11.05 38.51
CA HIS A 870 -11.54 -10.06 38.14
C HIS A 870 -10.97 -8.93 37.25
N GLY A 871 -9.88 -9.16 36.53
CA GLY A 871 -9.28 -8.15 35.68
C GLY A 871 -8.43 -8.78 34.57
N ALA A 872 -8.30 -8.07 33.47
CA ALA A 872 -7.45 -8.46 32.38
C ALA A 872 -5.99 -8.65 32.84
N PRO A 873 -5.29 -9.70 32.41
CA PRO A 873 -3.90 -9.90 32.76
C PRO A 873 -3.01 -8.78 32.22
N GLU A 874 -2.16 -8.24 33.09
CA GLU A 874 -1.26 -7.13 32.81
C GLU A 874 0.16 -7.64 32.56
N VAL A 875 0.77 -7.19 31.47
CA VAL A 875 2.13 -7.58 31.06
C VAL A 875 3.10 -6.47 31.36
N TYR A 876 4.13 -6.78 32.14
CA TYR A 876 5.18 -5.85 32.52
C TYR A 876 6.53 -6.31 31.98
N ASP A 877 7.28 -5.39 31.40
CA ASP A 877 8.68 -5.63 31.04
C ASP A 877 9.54 -5.80 32.29
N LEU A 878 10.28 -6.88 32.38
CA LEU A 878 11.07 -7.24 33.55
C LEU A 878 12.22 -6.26 33.85
N GLU A 879 12.80 -5.68 32.81
CA GLU A 879 13.95 -4.78 32.95
C GLU A 879 13.51 -3.37 33.36
N SER A 880 12.48 -2.84 32.77
CA SER A 880 11.99 -1.47 33.03
C SER A 880 10.88 -1.38 34.06
N GLY A 881 10.19 -2.49 34.35
CA GLY A 881 9.01 -2.53 35.18
C GLY A 881 7.78 -1.79 34.64
N ARG A 882 7.78 -1.47 33.32
CA ARG A 882 6.68 -0.74 32.69
C ARG A 882 5.62 -1.70 32.16
N LEU A 883 4.36 -1.30 32.25
CA LEU A 883 3.24 -1.96 31.60
C LEU A 883 3.44 -1.87 30.08
N VAL A 884 3.44 -3.04 29.41
CA VAL A 884 3.67 -3.18 27.95
C VAL A 884 2.37 -3.51 27.25
N ALA A 885 1.57 -4.39 27.82
CA ALA A 885 0.31 -4.83 27.24
C ALA A 885 -0.70 -5.21 28.33
N VAL A 886 -1.97 -5.25 27.94
CA VAL A 886 -3.06 -5.83 28.71
C VAL A 886 -3.67 -6.91 27.82
N LEU A 887 -3.81 -8.12 28.34
CA LEU A 887 -4.33 -9.27 27.60
C LEU A 887 -5.87 -9.29 27.66
N GLU A 888 -6.46 -10.37 27.18
CA GLU A 888 -7.92 -10.51 27.04
C GLU A 888 -8.66 -10.39 28.37
N GLU A 889 -9.80 -9.67 28.38
CA GLU A 889 -10.49 -9.25 29.63
C GLU A 889 -11.50 -10.26 30.15
N ASP A 890 -12.07 -11.13 29.30
CA ASP A 890 -13.26 -11.93 29.65
C ASP A 890 -12.94 -13.39 30.04
N ALA A 891 -11.68 -13.71 30.24
CA ALA A 891 -11.26 -15.08 30.57
C ALA A 891 -10.17 -15.11 31.65
N TYR A 892 -10.10 -16.18 32.38
CA TYR A 892 -9.10 -16.40 33.42
C TYR A 892 -7.85 -17.05 32.84
N LEU A 893 -6.70 -16.37 32.97
CA LEU A 893 -5.41 -16.87 32.52
C LEU A 893 -4.86 -17.94 33.45
N THR A 894 -4.67 -19.14 32.96
CA THR A 894 -4.24 -20.32 33.75
C THR A 894 -2.77 -20.69 33.56
N TYR A 895 -2.23 -20.40 32.35
CA TYR A 895 -0.88 -20.81 32.02
C TYR A 895 -0.26 -19.88 30.97
N VAL A 896 1.04 -19.65 31.10
CA VAL A 896 1.86 -18.91 30.16
C VAL A 896 3.17 -19.62 29.93
N THR A 897 3.54 -19.81 28.67
CA THR A 897 4.86 -20.29 28.29
C THR A 897 5.39 -19.55 27.09
N GLN A 898 6.70 -19.59 26.90
CA GLN A 898 7.37 -19.01 25.74
C GLN A 898 8.08 -20.12 24.97
N VAL A 899 7.77 -20.20 23.66
CA VAL A 899 8.42 -21.10 22.73
C VAL A 899 9.01 -20.26 21.61
N GLU A 900 10.33 -20.24 21.50
CA GLU A 900 11.07 -19.38 20.57
C GLU A 900 10.68 -17.90 20.69
N ASN A 901 10.08 -17.33 19.65
CA ASN A 901 9.60 -15.93 19.60
C ASN A 901 8.07 -15.83 19.84
N TYR A 902 7.43 -16.90 20.26
CA TYR A 902 6.00 -16.94 20.49
C TYR A 902 5.70 -17.08 21.98
N ILE A 903 4.65 -16.40 22.42
CA ILE A 903 4.10 -16.54 23.76
C ILE A 903 2.79 -17.31 23.62
N ILE A 904 2.64 -18.36 24.40
CA ILE A 904 1.45 -19.20 24.40
C ILE A 904 0.78 -19.00 25.76
N THR A 905 -0.50 -18.69 25.72
CA THR A 905 -1.31 -18.46 26.89
C THR A 905 -2.49 -19.44 26.88
N GLU A 906 -2.90 -19.92 28.04
CA GLU A 906 -4.07 -20.75 28.21
C GLU A 906 -5.09 -20.01 29.08
N TYR A 907 -6.36 -20.08 28.71
CA TYR A 907 -7.46 -19.41 29.38
C TYR A 907 -8.58 -20.38 29.68
N ILE A 908 -9.38 -20.03 30.68
CA ILE A 908 -10.70 -20.61 30.93
C ILE A 908 -11.72 -19.50 30.73
N SER A 909 -12.68 -19.71 29.85
CA SER A 909 -13.77 -18.75 29.62
C SER A 909 -14.74 -18.72 30.81
N ALA A 910 -15.62 -17.71 30.84
CA ALA A 910 -16.69 -17.66 31.86
C ALA A 910 -17.69 -18.83 31.73
N ALA A 911 -17.73 -19.51 30.61
CA ALA A 911 -18.51 -20.74 30.38
C ALA A 911 -17.78 -22.01 30.83
N GLY A 912 -16.51 -21.90 31.25
CA GLY A 912 -15.69 -23.04 31.66
C GLY A 912 -14.89 -23.69 30.51
N GLU A 913 -14.95 -23.14 29.30
CA GLU A 913 -14.24 -23.66 28.15
C GLU A 913 -12.75 -23.29 28.18
N ARG A 914 -11.87 -24.25 27.89
CA ARG A 914 -10.43 -24.06 27.82
C ARG A 914 -9.99 -23.77 26.39
N TYR A 915 -9.14 -22.78 26.25
CA TYR A 915 -8.52 -22.45 24.99
C TYR A 915 -7.16 -21.78 25.20
N GLY A 916 -6.32 -21.84 24.19
CA GLY A 916 -5.07 -21.12 24.16
C GLY A 916 -5.05 -20.01 23.13
N LEU A 917 -4.12 -19.08 23.30
CA LEU A 917 -3.78 -18.07 22.28
C LEU A 917 -2.29 -18.17 21.97
N LEU A 918 -1.97 -18.13 20.69
CA LEU A 918 -0.61 -17.94 20.20
C LEU A 918 -0.38 -16.45 19.95
N LEU A 919 0.59 -15.87 20.65
CA LEU A 919 0.89 -14.44 20.59
C LEU A 919 2.30 -14.21 20.01
N ASN A 920 2.49 -13.06 19.34
CA ASN A 920 3.80 -12.58 18.96
C ASN A 920 4.47 -11.79 20.10
N ASP A 921 5.71 -11.31 19.90
CA ASP A 921 6.46 -10.50 20.89
C ASP A 921 5.79 -9.17 21.26
N ASN A 922 4.80 -8.71 20.49
CA ASN A 922 4.00 -7.52 20.79
C ASN A 922 2.68 -7.85 21.48
N PHE A 923 2.46 -9.10 21.88
CA PHE A 923 1.22 -9.62 22.48
C PHE A 923 0.01 -9.53 21.55
N GLU A 924 0.22 -9.51 20.24
CA GLU A 924 -0.85 -9.58 19.24
C GLU A 924 -1.17 -11.05 18.94
N VAL A 925 -2.47 -11.38 18.86
CA VAL A 925 -2.95 -12.75 18.63
C VAL A 925 -2.68 -13.20 17.19
N LEU A 926 -1.97 -14.30 17.03
CA LEU A 926 -1.63 -14.95 15.77
C LEU A 926 -2.50 -16.16 15.46
N ALA A 927 -3.02 -16.84 16.47
CA ALA A 927 -3.89 -17.99 16.35
C ALA A 927 -4.72 -18.22 17.61
N TYR A 928 -5.90 -18.79 17.43
CA TYR A 928 -6.72 -19.39 18.45
C TYR A 928 -6.38 -20.89 18.53
N LEU A 929 -6.27 -21.43 19.75
CA LEU A 929 -5.83 -22.81 20.01
C LEU A 929 -6.94 -23.55 20.81
N PRO A 930 -7.98 -24.05 20.16
CA PRO A 930 -9.10 -24.69 20.84
C PRO A 930 -8.66 -26.02 21.44
N GLY A 931 -8.99 -26.24 22.71
CA GLY A 931 -8.63 -27.49 23.41
C GLY A 931 -7.14 -27.60 23.80
N LEU A 932 -6.36 -26.49 23.71
CA LEU A 932 -4.99 -26.49 24.21
C LEU A 932 -4.97 -26.85 25.71
N CYS A 933 -4.22 -27.89 26.07
CA CYS A 933 -4.09 -28.33 27.46
C CYS A 933 -2.65 -28.32 27.99
N ASP A 934 -1.66 -28.38 27.09
CA ASP A 934 -0.25 -28.35 27.52
C ASP A 934 0.67 -27.91 26.36
N VAL A 935 1.89 -27.51 26.70
CA VAL A 935 2.96 -27.21 25.71
C VAL A 935 4.23 -27.93 26.17
N LYS A 936 4.67 -28.91 25.40
CA LYS A 936 5.81 -29.76 25.74
C LYS A 936 6.85 -29.77 24.64
N GLU A 937 8.10 -29.46 24.98
CA GLU A 937 9.23 -29.47 24.05
C GLU A 937 8.97 -28.70 22.72
N GLY A 938 8.15 -27.61 22.79
CA GLY A 938 7.77 -26.82 21.62
C GLY A 938 6.62 -27.42 20.80
N MET A 939 6.04 -28.54 21.26
CA MET A 939 4.81 -29.11 20.71
C MET A 939 3.61 -28.63 21.49
N LEU A 940 2.54 -28.28 20.81
CA LEU A 940 1.22 -27.97 21.38
C LEU A 940 0.48 -29.30 21.63
N VAL A 941 -0.11 -29.46 22.81
CA VAL A 941 -0.91 -30.64 23.16
C VAL A 941 -2.35 -30.20 23.36
N PHE A 942 -3.26 -30.93 22.72
CA PHE A 942 -4.68 -30.63 22.70
C PHE A 942 -5.50 -31.80 23.29
N ASP A 943 -6.54 -31.44 24.02
CA ASP A 943 -7.53 -32.32 24.56
C ASP A 943 -8.94 -31.85 24.17
N TYR A 944 -9.66 -32.72 23.48
CA TYR A 944 -11.04 -32.46 23.05
C TYR A 944 -12.04 -33.36 23.81
N GLU A 945 -11.62 -33.95 24.90
CA GLU A 945 -12.42 -34.91 25.70
C GLU A 945 -12.93 -36.12 24.87
N SER A 946 -12.29 -36.37 23.71
CA SER A 946 -12.66 -37.45 22.78
C SER A 946 -11.98 -38.81 23.07
N GLY A 947 -11.28 -38.91 24.22
CA GLY A 947 -10.49 -40.09 24.56
C GLY A 947 -9.08 -40.09 23.91
N ASN A 948 -8.67 -38.99 23.30
CA ASN A 948 -7.36 -38.87 22.66
C ASN A 948 -6.72 -37.53 22.94
N LEU A 949 -5.50 -37.54 23.47
CA LEU A 949 -4.63 -36.35 23.42
C LEU A 949 -3.95 -36.30 22.05
N ARG A 950 -3.86 -35.08 21.48
CA ARG A 950 -3.25 -34.83 20.19
C ARG A 950 -2.16 -33.80 20.31
N GLN A 951 -1.21 -33.84 19.36
CA GLN A 951 -0.12 -32.88 19.36
C GLN A 951 0.17 -32.36 17.96
N CYS A 952 0.59 -31.09 17.89
CA CYS A 952 1.18 -30.52 16.67
C CYS A 952 2.30 -29.58 17.03
N ARG A 953 3.13 -29.26 16.01
CA ARG A 953 4.17 -28.25 16.14
C ARG A 953 3.64 -26.86 15.78
N LEU A 954 4.39 -25.84 16.12
CA LEU A 954 4.13 -24.50 15.64
C LEU A 954 4.43 -24.40 14.14
N TYR A 955 3.54 -23.74 13.41
CA TYR A 955 3.70 -23.47 11.97
C TYR A 955 4.32 -22.09 11.77
N SER A 956 5.35 -22.02 10.96
CA SER A 956 5.88 -20.75 10.48
C SER A 956 4.93 -20.10 9.46
N LEU A 957 4.98 -18.78 9.32
CA LEU A 957 4.17 -18.07 8.31
C LEU A 957 4.41 -18.60 6.89
N GLY A 958 5.65 -19.00 6.57
CA GLY A 958 5.98 -19.60 5.26
C GLY A 958 5.26 -20.93 5.00
N GLU A 959 5.13 -21.77 6.02
CA GLU A 959 4.39 -23.02 5.95
C GLU A 959 2.89 -22.79 5.82
N LEU A 960 2.34 -21.83 6.59
CA LEU A 960 0.94 -21.44 6.49
C LEU A 960 0.58 -20.93 5.08
N LEU A 961 1.45 -20.12 4.48
CA LEU A 961 1.28 -19.66 3.10
C LEU A 961 1.30 -20.82 2.11
N ALA A 962 2.23 -21.75 2.27
CA ALA A 962 2.32 -22.93 1.41
C ALA A 962 1.06 -23.80 1.51
N LEU A 963 0.55 -24.02 2.72
CA LEU A 963 -0.71 -24.75 2.94
C LEU A 963 -1.90 -24.01 2.29
N GLY A 964 -1.99 -22.70 2.49
CA GLY A 964 -3.06 -21.89 1.90
C GLY A 964 -3.07 -21.92 0.37
N GLU A 965 -1.91 -21.91 -0.27
CA GLU A 965 -1.81 -22.00 -1.73
C GLU A 965 -2.27 -23.39 -2.27
N THR A 966 -2.22 -24.44 -1.47
CA THR A 966 -2.72 -25.77 -1.89
C THR A 966 -4.25 -25.88 -1.83
N LEU A 967 -4.92 -24.99 -1.09
CA LEU A 967 -6.38 -24.96 -0.96
C LEU A 967 -7.06 -23.97 -1.95
N LYS A 968 -6.28 -23.26 -2.75
CA LYS A 968 -6.78 -22.43 -3.84
C LYS A 968 -7.29 -23.27 -5.00
#